data_b4bc5b51e78aa1f612c5c9b770a09e52
#
_entry.id   b4bc5b51e78aa1f612c5c9b770a09e52
#
_cell.length_a   1.000
_cell.length_b   1.000
_cell.length_c   1.000
_cell.angle_alpha   90.00
_cell.angle_beta   90.00
_cell.angle_gamma   90.00
#
_symmetry.space_group_name_H-M   'P 1'
#
loop_
_entity.id
_entity.type
_entity.pdbx_description
1 polymer ?
#
loop_
_entity_poly.entity_id
_entity_poly.type
_entity_poly.pdbx_seq_one_letter_code
_entity_poly.pdbx_strand_id
1 'polypeptide(L)'
;MEKKKDTQKIYAAFAGKTKQELFELFHASTNGLTEEQIERSRENYGENAISYGKKTPFIVEILKAYITPFTLVLIALGIISFITEYVLAAPGDKDLFGVAIIFTMVIVSGTMTLIQSVRSNQAAEKLKSLVKVTAAVKRNGKYTEIPMEEIVCGDLVRLSAGDMIPADMRLLSAKDLFISQAALTGESYPVEKHAKVCEDDQQSETSYENLVFMGSNVISGSAEGIIVSVGNETLFGHVAETLSEKPIQSSFELGIHKTSMLLIKFMSLMAPAVIVINGLTKGDWLEAFLFGLSVAVGLTPEMLPMIVTTNLVKGASVMAKKGTVIKNLNAIQNFGAIDVLCTDKTGTLTQDKIILEYHMDCEGNEDDRVLRHAYLNSYYQTGLKNLLDVAIIDEATETLDTDKINYQKVDEIPFDFERRRMSVVVADPAGKTQMITKGAIEEMLNISKFIDLGGTVTPLTKERKEAVLAKVQSLNEDGLRVIGVAQKTNPSVVGEFSVKDESDMVLIGYLAFLDPPKETTKQALKALKEHGVAVKVLTGDNELVTRSVCRQVGLEINELVTGEKISEMSDHELAQVAEDHEVFVKLNPQQKARLTTALRKNGHTVGFLGDGINDAPAMKVADIGISVDTAVDIAKESADVILLEKDLTILERGLLSGRETFGNIMKYIKATASSNFGNMFSVLIASTFLPFLPMLPLQLLFLNLIYDVSCISLPWDRMDKEYLDEPKKWNASSIGEFMVYFGPTSSIFDITTYLLMYFVICPAVVGGSFHTLDSSQRVIFIALFHAGWFVESLWTQTLVLHALRTPKVPFIQSNATFAMFVITTLGIIVGSVLPFTSFGAELGLMPLPGNYWLWLFATVIAYLALVTAVKKIYIRRFQELL
;
A
#
# COMPACT_ATOMS: atom_id res chain seq x y z
N MET A 1 -7.15 -35.72 0.09
CA MET A 1 -7.97 -36.38 1.10
C MET A 1 -7.16 -37.04 2.21
N GLU A 2 -6.04 -37.72 1.93
CA GLU A 2 -5.17 -38.30 2.97
C GLU A 2 -4.51 -37.25 3.88
N LYS A 3 -3.88 -36.20 3.32
CA LYS A 3 -3.29 -35.09 4.12
C LYS A 3 -4.29 -34.44 5.11
N LYS A 4 -5.55 -34.25 4.72
CA LYS A 4 -6.58 -33.65 5.56
C LYS A 4 -6.98 -34.51 6.75
N LYS A 5 -6.92 -35.84 6.60
CA LYS A 5 -7.16 -36.80 7.72
C LYS A 5 -5.99 -36.82 8.72
N ASP A 6 -4.76 -36.58 8.27
CA ASP A 6 -3.60 -36.53 9.16
C ASP A 6 -3.57 -35.22 9.98
N THR A 7 -3.92 -34.07 9.39
CA THR A 7 -4.00 -32.80 10.10
C THR A 7 -5.05 -32.82 11.22
N GLN A 8 -6.25 -33.35 10.95
CA GLN A 8 -7.30 -33.47 11.94
C GLN A 8 -6.86 -34.32 13.17
N LYS A 9 -6.15 -35.43 12.92
CA LYS A 9 -5.61 -36.28 14.02
C LYS A 9 -4.56 -35.55 14.86
N ILE A 10 -3.73 -34.71 14.26
CA ILE A 10 -2.69 -33.97 14.96
C ILE A 10 -3.33 -32.94 15.93
N TYR A 11 -4.31 -32.17 15.46
CA TYR A 11 -5.00 -31.19 16.32
C TYR A 11 -5.86 -31.86 17.40
N ALA A 12 -6.53 -32.99 17.10
CA ALA A 12 -7.21 -33.81 18.11
C ALA A 12 -6.24 -34.25 19.21
N ALA A 13 -5.04 -34.68 18.83
CA ALA A 13 -4.01 -35.09 19.80
C ALA A 13 -3.54 -33.90 20.69
N PHE A 14 -3.42 -32.68 20.12
CA PHE A 14 -3.08 -31.50 20.93
C PHE A 14 -4.23 -31.06 21.82
N ALA A 15 -5.48 -31.12 21.35
CA ALA A 15 -6.67 -30.77 22.13
C ALA A 15 -6.87 -31.70 23.35
N GLY A 16 -6.54 -32.98 23.20
CA GLY A 16 -6.66 -33.99 24.27
C GLY A 16 -5.53 -33.99 25.28
N LYS A 17 -4.40 -33.32 25.04
CA LYS A 17 -3.24 -33.29 25.93
C LYS A 17 -3.42 -32.34 27.11
N THR A 18 -2.94 -32.75 28.27
CA THR A 18 -2.80 -31.91 29.44
C THR A 18 -1.62 -30.94 29.32
N LYS A 19 -1.61 -29.90 30.14
CA LYS A 19 -0.49 -28.93 30.22
C LYS A 19 0.87 -29.62 30.40
N GLN A 20 0.93 -30.63 31.24
CA GLN A 20 2.18 -31.34 31.56
C GLN A 20 2.69 -32.13 30.35
N GLU A 21 1.81 -32.87 29.67
CA GLU A 21 2.16 -33.63 28.46
C GLU A 21 2.61 -32.72 27.30
N LEU A 22 2.06 -31.49 27.18
CA LEU A 22 2.51 -30.51 26.19
C LEU A 22 3.91 -29.99 26.54
N PHE A 23 4.19 -29.70 27.82
CA PHE A 23 5.52 -29.25 28.24
C PHE A 23 6.57 -30.35 28.01
N GLU A 24 6.25 -31.61 28.26
CA GLU A 24 7.14 -32.74 27.98
C GLU A 24 7.37 -32.90 26.46
N LEU A 25 6.32 -32.75 25.63
CA LEU A 25 6.40 -32.91 24.20
C LEU A 25 7.31 -31.86 23.53
N PHE A 26 7.20 -30.61 23.97
CA PHE A 26 7.97 -29.48 23.40
C PHE A 26 9.21 -29.13 24.24
N HIS A 27 9.54 -29.91 25.25
CA HIS A 27 10.63 -29.64 26.20
C HIS A 27 10.54 -28.24 26.83
N ALA A 28 9.31 -27.74 27.00
CA ALA A 28 9.02 -26.39 27.53
C ALA A 28 8.86 -26.46 29.09
N SER A 29 8.84 -25.30 29.72
CA SER A 29 8.59 -25.16 31.15
C SER A 29 7.68 -23.97 31.44
N THR A 30 7.19 -23.83 32.67
CA THR A 30 6.40 -22.66 33.11
C THR A 30 7.17 -21.33 33.00
N ASN A 31 8.51 -21.39 32.88
CA ASN A 31 9.38 -20.24 32.65
C ASN A 31 9.64 -19.96 31.16
N GLY A 32 9.01 -20.72 30.27
CA GLY A 32 9.23 -20.64 28.81
C GLY A 32 10.48 -21.42 28.38
N LEU A 33 10.94 -21.20 27.17
CA LEU A 33 12.09 -21.83 26.55
C LEU A 33 13.39 -21.08 26.87
N THR A 34 14.52 -21.81 26.90
CA THR A 34 15.88 -21.27 26.89
C THR A 34 16.40 -21.10 25.47
N GLU A 35 17.48 -20.34 25.28
CA GLU A 35 18.08 -20.11 23.93
C GLU A 35 18.43 -21.42 23.20
N GLU A 36 18.98 -22.41 23.94
CA GLU A 36 19.32 -23.72 23.37
C GLU A 36 18.07 -24.49 22.92
N GLN A 37 16.97 -24.40 23.68
CA GLN A 37 15.70 -25.05 23.36
C GLN A 37 15.04 -24.35 22.15
N ILE A 38 15.16 -23.03 22.03
CA ILE A 38 14.65 -22.25 20.88
C ILE A 38 15.33 -22.70 19.59
N GLU A 39 16.68 -22.78 19.59
CA GLU A 39 17.43 -23.19 18.42
C GLU A 39 17.08 -24.63 18.01
N ARG A 40 17.00 -25.54 18.95
CA ARG A 40 16.58 -26.95 18.72
C ARG A 40 15.14 -27.03 18.18
N SER A 41 14.22 -26.19 18.69
CA SER A 41 12.85 -26.16 18.19
C SER A 41 12.80 -25.61 16.75
N ARG A 42 13.60 -24.59 16.44
CA ARG A 42 13.71 -24.04 15.09
C ARG A 42 14.27 -25.06 14.09
N GLU A 43 15.27 -25.85 14.50
CA GLU A 43 15.81 -26.93 13.66
C GLU A 43 14.79 -28.04 13.40
N ASN A 44 13.96 -28.41 14.40
CA ASN A 44 13.02 -29.51 14.31
C ASN A 44 11.71 -29.13 13.60
N TYR A 45 11.18 -27.93 13.84
CA TYR A 45 9.83 -27.49 13.40
C TYR A 45 9.86 -26.35 12.39
N GLY A 46 11.02 -25.73 12.12
CA GLY A 46 11.17 -24.61 11.20
C GLY A 46 10.86 -23.25 11.81
N GLU A 47 10.79 -22.24 10.95
CA GLU A 47 10.47 -20.85 11.29
C GLU A 47 8.97 -20.59 11.15
N ASN A 48 8.45 -19.63 11.91
CA ASN A 48 7.05 -19.20 11.81
C ASN A 48 6.84 -18.25 10.61
N ALA A 49 7.16 -18.71 9.41
CA ALA A 49 7.01 -17.97 8.17
C ALA A 49 6.18 -18.77 7.17
N ILE A 50 5.10 -18.17 6.66
CA ILE A 50 4.29 -18.77 5.60
C ILE A 50 4.94 -18.45 4.26
N SER A 51 5.35 -19.50 3.56
CA SER A 51 5.87 -19.37 2.19
C SER A 51 4.71 -19.35 1.20
N TYR A 52 4.27 -18.18 0.79
CA TYR A 52 3.35 -18.02 -0.35
C TYR A 52 4.08 -18.37 -1.67
N GLY A 53 4.05 -19.66 -2.04
CA GLY A 53 4.70 -20.18 -3.25
C GLY A 53 6.19 -20.48 -3.08
N LYS A 54 6.71 -21.39 -3.92
CA LYS A 54 8.15 -21.69 -3.97
C LYS A 54 8.90 -20.43 -4.40
N LYS A 55 9.89 -19.98 -3.63
CA LYS A 55 10.85 -18.95 -4.08
C LYS A 55 11.31 -19.36 -5.48
N THR A 56 11.09 -18.50 -6.46
CA THR A 56 11.52 -18.78 -7.83
C THR A 56 13.04 -18.97 -7.81
N PRO A 57 13.57 -20.11 -8.29
CA PRO A 57 15.01 -20.31 -8.33
C PRO A 57 15.68 -19.16 -9.10
N PHE A 58 16.83 -18.70 -8.65
CA PHE A 58 17.58 -17.59 -9.29
C PHE A 58 17.78 -17.81 -10.80
N ILE A 59 17.95 -19.06 -11.23
CA ILE A 59 18.02 -19.44 -12.65
C ILE A 59 16.74 -19.05 -13.41
N VAL A 60 15.57 -19.19 -12.78
CA VAL A 60 14.29 -18.81 -13.41
C VAL A 60 14.17 -17.29 -13.51
N GLU A 61 14.69 -16.53 -12.55
CA GLU A 61 14.76 -15.06 -12.63
C GLU A 61 15.69 -14.60 -13.77
N ILE A 62 16.84 -15.24 -13.91
CA ILE A 62 17.72 -15.01 -15.05
C ILE A 62 16.98 -15.30 -16.36
N LEU A 63 16.38 -16.48 -16.50
CA LEU A 63 15.64 -16.83 -17.71
C LEU A 63 14.52 -15.83 -18.02
N LYS A 64 13.76 -15.41 -17.03
CA LYS A 64 12.71 -14.38 -17.20
C LYS A 64 13.28 -13.02 -17.65
N ALA A 65 14.45 -12.65 -17.18
CA ALA A 65 15.09 -11.38 -17.57
C ALA A 65 15.61 -11.43 -19.02
N TYR A 66 16.01 -12.59 -19.52
CA TYR A 66 16.52 -12.79 -20.88
C TYR A 66 15.47 -13.28 -21.89
N ILE A 67 14.30 -13.72 -21.45
CA ILE A 67 13.19 -14.15 -22.33
C ILE A 67 12.07 -13.10 -22.28
N THR A 68 12.36 -11.92 -22.80
CA THR A 68 11.37 -10.88 -23.06
C THR A 68 10.98 -10.88 -24.55
N PRO A 69 9.83 -10.34 -24.95
CA PRO A 69 9.47 -10.22 -26.37
C PRO A 69 10.56 -9.56 -27.22
N PHE A 70 11.26 -8.57 -26.68
CA PHE A 70 12.37 -7.87 -27.32
C PHE A 70 13.60 -8.76 -27.51
N THR A 71 14.09 -9.34 -26.44
CA THR A 71 15.24 -10.19 -26.52
C THR A 71 15.00 -11.40 -27.43
N LEU A 72 13.78 -11.94 -27.46
CA LEU A 72 13.40 -13.00 -28.40
C LEU A 72 13.49 -12.56 -29.87
N VAL A 73 13.07 -11.34 -30.16
CA VAL A 73 13.19 -10.80 -31.52
C VAL A 73 14.64 -10.51 -31.88
N LEU A 74 15.41 -9.94 -30.94
CA LEU A 74 16.86 -9.77 -31.14
C LEU A 74 17.58 -11.11 -31.40
N ILE A 75 17.22 -12.15 -30.64
CA ILE A 75 17.75 -13.50 -30.84
C ILE A 75 17.34 -14.03 -32.22
N ALA A 76 16.10 -13.86 -32.63
CA ALA A 76 15.62 -14.26 -33.96
C ALA A 76 16.36 -13.50 -35.08
N LEU A 77 16.49 -12.17 -34.94
CA LEU A 77 17.30 -11.35 -35.84
C LEU A 77 18.75 -11.83 -35.89
N GLY A 78 19.39 -12.06 -34.73
CA GLY A 78 20.76 -12.53 -34.66
C GLY A 78 20.96 -13.91 -35.31
N ILE A 79 19.99 -14.79 -35.17
CA ILE A 79 20.02 -16.12 -35.83
C ILE A 79 19.88 -15.95 -37.36
N ILE A 80 18.97 -15.10 -37.81
CA ILE A 80 18.77 -14.84 -39.26
C ILE A 80 20.02 -14.20 -39.86
N SER A 81 20.57 -13.14 -39.25
CA SER A 81 21.82 -12.50 -39.64
C SER A 81 22.98 -13.50 -39.66
N PHE A 82 23.07 -14.37 -38.64
CA PHE A 82 24.10 -15.40 -38.64
C PHE A 82 23.98 -16.35 -39.83
N ILE A 83 22.76 -16.75 -40.19
CA ILE A 83 22.52 -17.63 -41.34
C ILE A 83 22.82 -16.91 -42.64
N THR A 84 22.35 -15.68 -42.83
CA THR A 84 22.49 -14.93 -44.09
C THR A 84 23.89 -14.39 -44.32
N GLU A 85 24.52 -13.81 -43.30
CA GLU A 85 25.78 -13.06 -43.40
C GLU A 85 27.01 -13.96 -43.14
N TYR A 86 26.86 -15.12 -42.49
CA TYR A 86 27.98 -16.01 -42.21
C TYR A 86 27.86 -17.41 -42.85
N VAL A 87 26.66 -18.07 -42.74
CA VAL A 87 26.51 -19.45 -43.24
C VAL A 87 26.33 -19.47 -44.77
N LEU A 88 25.46 -18.61 -45.30
CA LEU A 88 25.11 -18.54 -46.71
C LEU A 88 25.99 -17.56 -47.52
N ALA A 89 26.75 -16.68 -46.85
CA ALA A 89 27.68 -15.75 -47.52
C ALA A 89 28.84 -16.42 -48.20
N ALA A 90 29.31 -15.85 -49.30
CA ALA A 90 30.49 -16.34 -50.02
C ALA A 90 31.75 -16.28 -49.12
N PRO A 91 32.78 -17.14 -49.39
CA PRO A 91 33.95 -17.24 -48.48
C PRO A 91 34.74 -15.95 -48.23
N GLY A 92 34.56 -14.92 -49.06
CA GLY A 92 35.20 -13.59 -48.87
C GLY A 92 34.31 -12.52 -48.22
N ASP A 93 32.99 -12.78 -48.10
CA ASP A 93 32.00 -11.80 -47.64
C ASP A 93 31.39 -12.16 -46.27
N LYS A 94 32.01 -13.08 -45.53
CA LYS A 94 31.54 -13.53 -44.22
C LYS A 94 31.78 -12.48 -43.17
N ASP A 95 30.66 -11.95 -42.59
CA ASP A 95 30.73 -10.98 -41.52
C ASP A 95 30.02 -11.55 -40.26
N LEU A 96 30.68 -11.40 -39.13
CA LEU A 96 30.12 -11.73 -37.79
C LEU A 96 29.88 -10.51 -36.93
N PHE A 97 30.26 -9.33 -37.38
CA PHE A 97 30.24 -8.13 -36.58
C PHE A 97 28.80 -7.71 -36.24
N GLY A 98 27.88 -7.68 -37.21
CA GLY A 98 26.47 -7.40 -37.03
C GLY A 98 25.82 -8.39 -36.03
N VAL A 99 26.13 -9.68 -36.18
CA VAL A 99 25.68 -10.75 -35.28
C VAL A 99 26.20 -10.52 -33.86
N ALA A 100 27.50 -10.17 -33.71
CA ALA A 100 28.09 -9.91 -32.40
C ALA A 100 27.44 -8.69 -31.70
N ILE A 101 27.10 -7.64 -32.42
CA ILE A 101 26.38 -6.48 -31.88
C ILE A 101 25.01 -6.88 -31.36
N ILE A 102 24.24 -7.65 -32.15
CA ILE A 102 22.88 -8.09 -31.74
C ILE A 102 22.96 -8.91 -30.46
N PHE A 103 23.82 -9.88 -30.35
CA PHE A 103 24.00 -10.68 -29.14
C PHE A 103 24.53 -9.86 -27.96
N THR A 104 25.39 -8.87 -28.20
CA THR A 104 25.82 -7.91 -27.16
C THR A 104 24.63 -7.11 -26.64
N MET A 105 23.74 -6.64 -27.51
CA MET A 105 22.50 -5.97 -27.11
C MET A 105 21.60 -6.87 -26.26
N VAL A 106 21.44 -8.15 -26.62
CA VAL A 106 20.70 -9.14 -25.80
C VAL A 106 21.31 -9.25 -24.41
N ILE A 107 22.64 -9.36 -24.31
CA ILE A 107 23.35 -9.48 -23.05
C ILE A 107 23.17 -8.20 -22.20
N VAL A 108 23.35 -7.03 -22.79
CA VAL A 108 23.22 -5.73 -22.10
C VAL A 108 21.79 -5.53 -21.59
N SER A 109 20.79 -5.73 -22.46
CA SER A 109 19.38 -5.58 -22.11
C SER A 109 18.95 -6.57 -21.01
N GLY A 110 19.28 -7.86 -21.17
CA GLY A 110 18.97 -8.89 -20.17
C GLY A 110 19.65 -8.65 -18.82
N THR A 111 20.94 -8.25 -18.85
CA THR A 111 21.71 -7.93 -17.63
C THR A 111 21.11 -6.72 -16.92
N MET A 112 20.75 -5.67 -17.66
CA MET A 112 20.13 -4.47 -17.12
C MET A 112 18.78 -4.79 -16.45
N THR A 113 17.94 -5.59 -17.11
CA THR A 113 16.65 -6.07 -16.56
C THR A 113 16.87 -6.90 -15.29
N LEU A 114 17.86 -7.80 -15.28
CA LEU A 114 18.18 -8.65 -14.12
C LEU A 114 18.66 -7.82 -12.92
N ILE A 115 19.65 -6.92 -13.12
CA ILE A 115 20.18 -6.05 -12.05
C ILE A 115 19.04 -5.24 -11.42
N GLN A 116 18.12 -4.73 -12.23
CA GLN A 116 17.04 -3.91 -11.75
C GLN A 116 15.97 -4.72 -11.03
N SER A 117 15.60 -5.91 -11.52
CA SER A 117 14.69 -6.82 -10.84
C SER A 117 15.22 -7.18 -9.45
N VAL A 118 16.50 -7.57 -9.35
CA VAL A 118 17.14 -7.91 -8.07
C VAL A 118 17.15 -6.71 -7.10
N ARG A 119 17.56 -5.53 -7.57
CA ARG A 119 17.57 -4.31 -6.73
C ARG A 119 16.17 -3.91 -6.26
N SER A 120 15.18 -4.03 -7.13
CA SER A 120 13.78 -3.73 -6.81
C SER A 120 13.23 -4.67 -5.76
N ASN A 121 13.45 -5.98 -5.90
CA ASN A 121 13.02 -6.99 -4.94
C ASN A 121 13.68 -6.78 -3.58
N GLN A 122 14.99 -6.53 -3.54
CA GLN A 122 15.71 -6.24 -2.29
C GLN A 122 15.20 -4.98 -1.59
N ALA A 123 14.89 -3.92 -2.35
CA ALA A 123 14.34 -2.70 -1.78
C ALA A 123 12.93 -2.91 -1.23
N ALA A 124 12.08 -3.69 -1.91
CA ALA A 124 10.74 -4.06 -1.45
C ALA A 124 10.80 -4.91 -0.17
N GLU A 125 11.70 -5.89 -0.08
CA GLU A 125 11.92 -6.69 1.14
C GLU A 125 12.38 -5.80 2.30
N LYS A 126 13.32 -4.89 2.05
CA LYS A 126 13.78 -3.95 3.08
C LYS A 126 12.67 -3.03 3.60
N LEU A 127 11.74 -2.62 2.75
CA LEU A 127 10.59 -1.81 3.17
C LEU A 127 9.62 -2.61 4.03
N LYS A 128 9.33 -3.87 3.68
CA LYS A 128 8.50 -4.76 4.49
C LYS A 128 9.07 -5.01 5.88
N SER A 129 10.39 -5.09 6.03
CA SER A 129 11.06 -5.30 7.33
C SER A 129 11.01 -4.10 8.28
N LEU A 130 10.56 -2.92 7.83
CA LEU A 130 10.41 -1.73 8.69
C LEU A 130 9.21 -1.80 9.63
N VAL A 131 8.20 -2.61 9.30
CA VAL A 131 7.01 -2.81 10.14
C VAL A 131 6.96 -4.28 10.53
N LYS A 132 7.09 -4.55 11.83
CA LYS A 132 7.02 -5.91 12.38
C LYS A 132 5.79 -6.01 13.27
N VAL A 133 5.05 -7.10 13.11
CA VAL A 133 4.02 -7.51 14.06
C VAL A 133 4.72 -8.37 15.11
N THR A 134 4.50 -8.07 16.39
CA THR A 134 5.16 -8.74 17.53
C THR A 134 4.17 -9.57 18.32
N ALA A 135 4.67 -10.44 19.18
CA ALA A 135 3.85 -11.16 20.16
C ALA A 135 4.55 -11.20 21.51
N ALA A 136 3.77 -11.18 22.60
CA ALA A 136 4.25 -11.27 23.97
C ALA A 136 4.61 -12.71 24.31
N VAL A 137 5.89 -13.07 24.26
CA VAL A 137 6.39 -14.44 24.47
C VAL A 137 7.17 -14.52 25.76
N LYS A 138 6.92 -15.59 26.53
CA LYS A 138 7.64 -15.87 27.78
C LYS A 138 8.86 -16.75 27.52
N ARG A 139 10.05 -16.17 27.65
CA ARG A 139 11.33 -16.86 27.56
C ARG A 139 12.18 -16.53 28.77
N ASN A 140 12.88 -17.53 29.32
CA ASN A 140 13.72 -17.35 30.53
C ASN A 140 12.99 -16.69 31.72
N GLY A 141 11.70 -16.97 31.89
CA GLY A 141 10.85 -16.47 32.98
C GLY A 141 10.30 -15.05 32.80
N LYS A 142 10.61 -14.35 31.68
CA LYS A 142 10.14 -12.98 31.40
C LYS A 142 9.35 -12.94 30.12
N TYR A 143 8.29 -12.10 30.09
CA TYR A 143 7.59 -11.76 28.86
C TYR A 143 8.37 -10.69 28.12
N THR A 144 8.58 -10.91 26.83
CA THR A 144 9.23 -9.98 25.90
C THR A 144 8.46 -9.96 24.59
N GLU A 145 8.35 -8.78 23.98
CA GLU A 145 7.81 -8.65 22.63
C GLU A 145 8.84 -9.10 21.60
N ILE A 146 8.52 -10.12 20.82
CA ILE A 146 9.38 -10.60 19.74
C ILE A 146 8.61 -10.60 18.41
N PRO A 147 9.31 -10.45 17.27
CA PRO A 147 8.67 -10.59 15.95
C PRO A 147 7.98 -11.93 15.82
N MET A 148 6.78 -11.96 15.23
CA MET A 148 6.02 -13.21 15.04
C MET A 148 6.80 -14.28 14.26
N GLU A 149 7.70 -13.88 13.37
CA GLU A 149 8.54 -14.79 12.57
C GLU A 149 9.57 -15.56 13.44
N GLU A 150 9.92 -15.02 14.61
CA GLU A 150 10.90 -15.61 15.53
C GLU A 150 10.30 -16.60 16.54
N ILE A 151 8.98 -16.79 16.49
CA ILE A 151 8.24 -17.74 17.34
C ILE A 151 8.54 -19.18 16.91
N VAL A 152 8.68 -20.05 17.90
CA VAL A 152 8.93 -21.49 17.69
C VAL A 152 7.92 -22.37 18.44
N CYS A 153 7.77 -23.62 18.03
CA CYS A 153 6.96 -24.59 18.78
C CYS A 153 7.47 -24.72 20.22
N GLY A 154 6.55 -24.69 21.19
CA GLY A 154 6.85 -24.73 22.61
C GLY A 154 6.97 -23.35 23.29
N ASP A 155 6.98 -22.25 22.54
CA ASP A 155 6.90 -20.91 23.12
C ASP A 155 5.58 -20.70 23.88
N LEU A 156 5.65 -20.01 25.02
CA LEU A 156 4.47 -19.57 25.77
C LEU A 156 4.10 -18.15 25.37
N VAL A 157 2.92 -17.99 24.83
CA VAL A 157 2.42 -16.72 24.34
C VAL A 157 1.25 -16.25 25.18
N ARG A 158 1.26 -14.96 25.52
CA ARG A 158 0.12 -14.28 26.15
C ARG A 158 -0.66 -13.51 25.10
N LEU A 159 -1.99 -13.65 25.16
CA LEU A 159 -2.94 -13.00 24.27
C LEU A 159 -3.84 -12.04 25.05
N SER A 160 -4.15 -10.91 24.45
CA SER A 160 -5.05 -9.87 24.94
C SER A 160 -5.95 -9.37 23.81
N ALA A 161 -7.02 -8.67 24.14
CA ALA A 161 -7.91 -8.09 23.13
C ALA A 161 -7.14 -7.20 22.13
N GLY A 162 -7.30 -7.47 20.82
CA GLY A 162 -6.59 -6.80 19.73
C GLY A 162 -5.40 -7.55 19.17
N ASP A 163 -4.87 -8.53 19.88
CA ASP A 163 -3.74 -9.33 19.43
C ASP A 163 -4.14 -10.28 18.30
N MET A 164 -3.26 -10.46 17.35
CA MET A 164 -3.34 -11.55 16.39
C MET A 164 -2.74 -12.83 17.00
N ILE A 165 -3.34 -13.96 16.66
CA ILE A 165 -2.80 -15.27 17.03
C ILE A 165 -1.61 -15.56 16.11
N PRO A 166 -0.37 -15.61 16.68
CA PRO A 166 0.84 -15.59 15.87
C PRO A 166 1.16 -16.92 15.18
N ALA A 167 0.67 -18.02 15.75
CA ALA A 167 0.83 -19.39 15.26
C ALA A 167 -0.26 -20.26 15.89
N ASP A 168 -0.40 -21.53 15.51
CA ASP A 168 -1.41 -22.38 16.13
C ASP A 168 -1.03 -22.72 17.58
N MET A 169 -1.94 -22.49 18.51
CA MET A 169 -1.69 -22.60 19.94
C MET A 169 -2.72 -23.47 20.64
N ARG A 170 -2.26 -24.16 21.67
CA ARG A 170 -3.08 -24.82 22.68
C ARG A 170 -3.17 -23.92 23.93
N LEU A 171 -4.38 -23.52 24.30
CA LEU A 171 -4.64 -22.66 25.46
C LEU A 171 -4.32 -23.39 26.77
N LEU A 172 -3.52 -22.76 27.63
CA LEU A 172 -3.19 -23.23 28.97
C LEU A 172 -4.04 -22.57 30.04
N SER A 173 -4.43 -21.31 29.83
CA SER A 173 -5.41 -20.55 30.58
C SER A 173 -6.16 -19.60 29.66
N ALA A 174 -7.44 -19.38 29.93
CA ALA A 174 -8.27 -18.43 29.19
C ALA A 174 -9.30 -17.83 30.15
N LYS A 175 -9.58 -16.53 29.98
CA LYS A 175 -10.57 -15.79 30.75
C LYS A 175 -11.44 -14.99 29.79
N ASP A 176 -12.70 -15.33 29.66
CA ASP A 176 -13.70 -14.71 28.80
C ASP A 176 -13.17 -14.42 27.39
N LEU A 177 -12.48 -15.42 26.83
CA LEU A 177 -11.75 -15.31 25.56
C LEU A 177 -12.70 -15.51 24.38
N PHE A 178 -12.91 -14.47 23.61
CA PHE A 178 -13.64 -14.51 22.34
C PHE A 178 -12.71 -14.22 21.17
N ILE A 179 -12.74 -15.10 20.17
CA ILE A 179 -11.84 -15.05 19.01
C ILE A 179 -12.65 -14.98 17.73
N SER A 180 -12.26 -14.09 16.82
CA SER A 180 -12.75 -14.09 15.44
C SER A 180 -11.92 -15.07 14.61
N GLN A 181 -12.59 -16.08 14.06
CA GLN A 181 -12.01 -17.07 13.14
C GLN A 181 -12.46 -16.85 11.70
N ALA A 182 -12.95 -15.65 11.37
CA ALA A 182 -13.53 -15.32 10.06
C ALA A 182 -12.59 -15.60 8.89
N ALA A 183 -11.28 -15.43 9.06
CA ALA A 183 -10.28 -15.71 8.03
C ALA A 183 -10.17 -17.21 7.68
N LEU A 184 -10.53 -18.10 8.60
CA LEU A 184 -10.46 -19.56 8.42
C LEU A 184 -11.81 -20.18 8.07
N THR A 185 -12.88 -19.69 8.70
CA THR A 185 -14.21 -20.31 8.61
C THR A 185 -15.17 -19.53 7.70
N GLY A 186 -14.89 -18.27 7.43
CA GLY A 186 -15.82 -17.33 6.77
C GLY A 186 -16.94 -16.82 7.69
N GLU A 187 -17.03 -17.30 8.93
CA GLU A 187 -18.05 -16.94 9.91
C GLU A 187 -17.65 -15.67 10.67
N SER A 188 -18.50 -14.65 10.68
CA SER A 188 -18.19 -13.35 11.30
C SER A 188 -18.41 -13.29 12.81
N TYR A 189 -19.11 -14.28 13.40
CA TYR A 189 -19.39 -14.28 14.83
C TYR A 189 -18.17 -14.74 15.64
N PRO A 190 -17.80 -14.01 16.72
CA PRO A 190 -16.76 -14.46 17.64
C PRO A 190 -17.13 -15.78 18.32
N VAL A 191 -16.11 -16.63 18.50
CA VAL A 191 -16.26 -17.94 19.16
C VAL A 191 -15.59 -17.87 20.51
N GLU A 192 -16.29 -18.32 21.57
CA GLU A 192 -15.73 -18.43 22.90
C GLU A 192 -14.76 -19.61 22.97
N LYS A 193 -13.61 -19.41 23.63
CA LYS A 193 -12.54 -20.41 23.78
C LYS A 193 -12.14 -20.60 25.24
N HIS A 194 -11.89 -21.85 25.61
CA HIS A 194 -11.57 -22.27 26.96
C HIS A 194 -10.29 -23.12 27.02
N ALA A 195 -9.63 -23.19 28.17
CA ALA A 195 -8.42 -23.98 28.33
C ALA A 195 -8.67 -25.46 28.69
N LYS A 196 -9.92 -25.91 28.84
CA LYS A 196 -10.26 -27.28 29.24
C LYS A 196 -9.77 -28.30 28.20
N VAL A 197 -9.37 -29.49 28.67
CA VAL A 197 -8.98 -30.62 27.79
C VAL A 197 -10.21 -31.11 27.04
N CYS A 198 -10.12 -31.27 25.72
CA CYS A 198 -11.20 -31.81 24.87
C CYS A 198 -10.91 -33.27 24.55
N GLU A 199 -11.82 -34.17 24.94
CA GLU A 199 -11.67 -35.63 24.73
C GLU A 199 -12.31 -36.12 23.40
N ASP A 200 -13.05 -35.27 22.71
CA ASP A 200 -13.74 -35.60 21.45
C ASP A 200 -12.82 -35.42 20.24
N ASP A 201 -12.48 -36.52 19.56
CA ASP A 201 -11.58 -36.58 18.41
C ASP A 201 -12.28 -36.44 17.05
N GLN A 202 -13.61 -36.28 17.03
CA GLN A 202 -14.41 -36.20 15.80
C GLN A 202 -14.80 -34.77 15.41
N GLN A 203 -14.31 -33.76 16.10
CA GLN A 203 -14.62 -32.34 15.81
C GLN A 203 -13.81 -31.80 14.60
N SER A 204 -14.35 -30.79 13.96
CA SER A 204 -13.60 -29.98 13.00
C SER A 204 -12.48 -29.25 13.74
N GLU A 205 -11.33 -29.01 13.07
CA GLU A 205 -10.15 -28.38 13.68
C GLU A 205 -10.49 -27.05 14.38
N THR A 206 -11.30 -26.19 13.73
CA THR A 206 -11.71 -24.87 14.25
C THR A 206 -12.72 -24.94 15.38
N SER A 207 -13.38 -26.11 15.60
CA SER A 207 -14.40 -26.30 16.64
C SER A 207 -13.84 -26.60 18.02
N TYR A 208 -12.55 -27.01 18.14
CA TYR A 208 -11.93 -27.25 19.43
C TYR A 208 -11.90 -25.97 20.25
N GLU A 209 -12.52 -26.00 21.44
CA GLU A 209 -12.60 -24.84 22.34
C GLU A 209 -11.26 -24.40 22.91
N ASN A 210 -10.28 -25.30 22.97
CA ASN A 210 -8.98 -25.09 23.57
C ASN A 210 -7.83 -24.89 22.56
N LEU A 211 -8.14 -24.83 21.27
CA LEU A 211 -7.20 -24.52 20.20
C LEU A 211 -7.54 -23.16 19.56
N VAL A 212 -6.52 -22.40 19.27
CA VAL A 212 -6.59 -21.13 18.56
C VAL A 212 -5.57 -21.13 17.43
N PHE A 213 -5.91 -20.52 16.31
CA PHE A 213 -5.23 -20.74 15.04
C PHE A 213 -4.67 -19.44 14.48
N MET A 214 -3.52 -19.54 13.81
CA MET A 214 -2.91 -18.44 13.07
C MET A 214 -3.90 -17.79 12.11
N GLY A 215 -3.85 -16.47 11.98
CA GLY A 215 -4.78 -15.71 11.13
C GLY A 215 -6.11 -15.36 11.79
N SER A 216 -6.34 -15.81 13.02
CA SER A 216 -7.45 -15.38 13.88
C SER A 216 -7.00 -14.22 14.78
N ASN A 217 -7.94 -13.50 15.36
CA ASN A 217 -7.65 -12.39 16.28
C ASN A 217 -8.52 -12.43 17.53
N VAL A 218 -7.98 -11.94 18.63
CA VAL A 218 -8.67 -11.82 19.91
C VAL A 218 -9.62 -10.61 19.88
N ILE A 219 -10.90 -10.84 20.10
CA ILE A 219 -11.92 -9.78 20.18
C ILE A 219 -12.04 -9.28 21.61
N SER A 220 -12.11 -10.18 22.59
CA SER A 220 -12.18 -9.84 24.00
C SER A 220 -11.54 -10.91 24.87
N GLY A 221 -11.26 -10.58 26.13
CA GLY A 221 -10.66 -11.47 27.08
C GLY A 221 -9.15 -11.56 27.05
N SER A 222 -8.60 -12.53 27.75
CA SER A 222 -7.15 -12.79 27.81
C SER A 222 -6.85 -14.28 27.91
N ALA A 223 -5.67 -14.69 27.44
CA ALA A 223 -5.25 -16.08 27.49
C ALA A 223 -3.72 -16.22 27.55
N GLU A 224 -3.27 -17.40 28.03
CA GLU A 224 -1.91 -17.88 27.86
C GLU A 224 -1.97 -19.25 27.18
N GLY A 225 -1.14 -19.47 26.18
CA GLY A 225 -1.09 -20.73 25.45
C GLY A 225 0.32 -21.12 25.03
N ILE A 226 0.47 -22.38 24.60
CA ILE A 226 1.71 -22.92 24.07
C ILE A 226 1.59 -23.10 22.56
N ILE A 227 2.60 -22.68 21.82
CA ILE A 227 2.66 -22.85 20.37
C ILE A 227 2.85 -24.33 20.03
N VAL A 228 1.97 -24.86 19.16
CA VAL A 228 1.96 -26.26 18.76
C VAL A 228 2.32 -26.49 17.29
N SER A 229 2.10 -25.49 16.43
CA SER A 229 2.50 -25.53 15.01
C SER A 229 2.91 -24.14 14.54
N VAL A 230 3.89 -24.05 13.63
CA VAL A 230 4.44 -22.79 13.09
C VAL A 230 4.47 -22.80 11.57
N GLY A 231 4.42 -21.64 10.96
CA GLY A 231 4.60 -21.42 9.52
C GLY A 231 3.67 -22.23 8.63
N ASN A 232 4.25 -22.97 7.70
CA ASN A 232 3.48 -23.77 6.72
C ASN A 232 2.73 -24.97 7.34
N GLU A 233 3.12 -25.42 8.55
CA GLU A 233 2.46 -26.52 9.24
C GLU A 233 1.25 -26.07 10.07
N THR A 234 0.95 -24.76 10.11
CA THR A 234 -0.28 -24.23 10.73
C THR A 234 -1.49 -24.54 9.85
N LEU A 235 -2.69 -24.51 10.46
CA LEU A 235 -3.94 -24.67 9.73
C LEU A 235 -4.07 -23.63 8.60
N PHE A 236 -3.70 -22.39 8.90
CA PHE A 236 -3.68 -21.31 7.92
C PHE A 236 -2.64 -21.55 6.82
N GLY A 237 -1.45 -22.06 7.15
CA GLY A 237 -0.41 -22.43 6.19
C GLY A 237 -0.89 -23.49 5.20
N HIS A 238 -1.58 -24.53 5.67
CA HIS A 238 -2.18 -25.56 4.81
C HIS A 238 -3.28 -25.01 3.88
N VAL A 239 -4.10 -24.07 4.36
CA VAL A 239 -5.11 -23.36 3.54
C VAL A 239 -4.41 -22.50 2.50
N ALA A 240 -3.38 -21.75 2.90
CA ALA A 240 -2.63 -20.86 2.00
C ALA A 240 -1.90 -21.64 0.88
N GLU A 241 -1.40 -22.84 1.16
CA GLU A 241 -0.79 -23.73 0.15
C GLU A 241 -1.81 -24.18 -0.93
N THR A 242 -3.07 -24.38 -0.53
CA THR A 242 -4.16 -24.79 -1.45
C THR A 242 -4.78 -23.62 -2.19
N LEU A 243 -4.75 -22.42 -1.62
CA LEU A 243 -5.30 -21.17 -2.18
C LEU A 243 -4.24 -20.42 -3.01
N SER A 244 -3.46 -21.09 -3.84
CA SER A 244 -2.59 -20.41 -4.81
C SER A 244 -3.42 -19.75 -5.93
N GLU A 245 -4.50 -19.07 -5.57
CA GLU A 245 -5.24 -18.19 -6.47
C GLU A 245 -4.40 -16.94 -6.78
N LYS A 246 -4.41 -16.58 -8.08
CA LYS A 246 -3.75 -15.35 -8.53
C LYS A 246 -4.28 -14.18 -7.69
N PRO A 247 -3.41 -13.34 -7.13
CA PRO A 247 -3.85 -12.18 -6.36
C PRO A 247 -4.79 -11.33 -7.22
N ILE A 248 -5.84 -10.79 -6.60
CA ILE A 248 -6.80 -9.89 -7.27
C ILE A 248 -6.01 -8.70 -7.81
N GLN A 249 -6.08 -8.50 -9.13
CA GLN A 249 -5.37 -7.41 -9.79
C GLN A 249 -5.90 -6.05 -9.30
N SER A 250 -5.00 -5.17 -8.94
CA SER A 250 -5.34 -3.80 -8.56
C SER A 250 -5.85 -2.99 -9.78
N SER A 251 -6.57 -1.89 -9.53
CA SER A 251 -7.00 -0.95 -10.58
C SER A 251 -5.81 -0.42 -11.40
N PHE A 252 -4.65 -0.31 -10.77
CA PHE A 252 -3.40 0.09 -11.38
C PHE A 252 -2.86 -0.97 -12.35
N GLU A 253 -2.80 -2.23 -11.94
CA GLU A 253 -2.37 -3.35 -12.83
C GLU A 253 -3.29 -3.50 -14.02
N LEU A 254 -4.61 -3.38 -13.81
CA LEU A 254 -5.60 -3.35 -14.88
C LEU A 254 -5.39 -2.17 -15.81
N GLY A 255 -5.03 -1.00 -15.29
CA GLY A 255 -4.71 0.20 -16.07
C GLY A 255 -3.47 0.01 -16.95
N ILE A 256 -2.37 -0.51 -16.40
CA ILE A 256 -1.15 -0.85 -17.15
C ILE A 256 -1.46 -1.88 -18.23
N HIS A 257 -2.23 -2.92 -17.89
CA HIS A 257 -2.61 -3.95 -18.85
C HIS A 257 -3.44 -3.37 -20.03
N LYS A 258 -4.42 -2.50 -19.72
CA LYS A 258 -5.21 -1.80 -20.76
C LYS A 258 -4.34 -0.93 -21.66
N THR A 259 -3.37 -0.22 -21.11
CA THR A 259 -2.41 0.60 -21.86
C THR A 259 -1.53 -0.26 -22.76
N SER A 260 -0.95 -1.34 -22.21
CA SER A 260 -0.17 -2.30 -23.02
C SER A 260 -0.99 -2.89 -24.16
N MET A 261 -2.25 -3.27 -23.89
CA MET A 261 -3.14 -3.80 -24.91
C MET A 261 -3.50 -2.77 -25.99
N LEU A 262 -3.63 -1.49 -25.63
CA LEU A 262 -3.82 -0.40 -26.60
C LEU A 262 -2.62 -0.32 -27.56
N LEU A 263 -1.40 -0.32 -27.04
CA LEU A 263 -0.17 -0.29 -27.84
C LEU A 263 -0.02 -1.53 -28.72
N ILE A 264 -0.34 -2.72 -28.20
CA ILE A 264 -0.35 -3.96 -28.99
C ILE A 264 -1.35 -3.89 -30.15
N LYS A 265 -2.54 -3.30 -29.96
CA LYS A 265 -3.51 -3.10 -31.04
C LYS A 265 -2.96 -2.22 -32.15
N PHE A 266 -2.30 -1.10 -31.80
CA PHE A 266 -1.63 -0.25 -32.79
C PHE A 266 -0.51 -1.00 -33.52
N MET A 267 0.33 -1.71 -32.80
CA MET A 267 1.41 -2.53 -33.36
C MET A 267 0.87 -3.57 -34.36
N SER A 268 -0.20 -4.28 -33.98
CA SER A 268 -0.83 -5.32 -34.83
C SER A 268 -1.41 -4.78 -36.13
N LEU A 269 -1.72 -3.47 -36.19
CA LEU A 269 -2.16 -2.82 -37.42
C LEU A 269 -0.99 -2.26 -38.25
N MET A 270 -0.05 -1.60 -37.59
CA MET A 270 0.99 -0.80 -38.25
C MET A 270 2.15 -1.68 -38.76
N ALA A 271 2.61 -2.68 -38.01
CA ALA A 271 3.73 -3.51 -38.44
C ALA A 271 3.44 -4.31 -39.72
N PRO A 272 2.29 -5.00 -39.87
CA PRO A 272 1.94 -5.63 -41.18
C PRO A 272 1.83 -4.62 -42.31
N ALA A 273 1.30 -3.41 -42.07
CA ALA A 273 1.23 -2.38 -43.08
C ALA A 273 2.64 -1.97 -43.59
N VAL A 274 3.60 -1.81 -42.67
CA VAL A 274 5.00 -1.48 -43.02
C VAL A 274 5.64 -2.64 -43.80
N ILE A 275 5.41 -3.90 -43.44
CA ILE A 275 5.92 -5.07 -44.17
C ILE A 275 5.39 -5.10 -45.59
N VAL A 276 4.07 -4.97 -45.77
CA VAL A 276 3.42 -5.04 -47.09
C VAL A 276 3.87 -3.87 -47.97
N ILE A 277 3.90 -2.66 -47.43
CA ILE A 277 4.34 -1.48 -48.23
C ILE A 277 5.80 -1.64 -48.66
N ASN A 278 6.71 -1.99 -47.76
CA ASN A 278 8.12 -2.16 -48.12
C ASN A 278 8.33 -3.34 -49.06
N GLY A 279 7.64 -4.48 -48.84
CA GLY A 279 7.75 -5.64 -49.71
C GLY A 279 7.28 -5.35 -51.11
N LEU A 280 6.18 -4.58 -51.29
CA LEU A 280 5.66 -4.21 -52.59
C LEU A 280 6.47 -3.10 -53.28
N THR A 281 6.98 -2.14 -52.53
CA THR A 281 7.69 -0.97 -53.11
C THR A 281 9.18 -1.26 -53.36
N LYS A 282 9.82 -2.09 -52.57
CA LYS A 282 11.28 -2.38 -52.62
C LYS A 282 11.62 -3.76 -53.17
N GLY A 283 10.66 -4.71 -53.17
CA GLY A 283 10.83 -6.02 -53.77
C GLY A 283 11.55 -7.07 -52.90
N ASP A 284 12.17 -6.63 -51.78
CA ASP A 284 12.81 -7.53 -50.82
C ASP A 284 11.92 -7.82 -49.63
N TRP A 285 11.24 -8.96 -49.66
CA TRP A 285 10.29 -9.36 -48.62
C TRP A 285 10.99 -9.79 -47.31
N LEU A 286 12.23 -10.30 -47.36
CA LEU A 286 12.96 -10.69 -46.18
C LEU A 286 13.38 -9.45 -45.38
N GLU A 287 13.99 -8.48 -46.08
CA GLU A 287 14.40 -7.20 -45.46
C GLU A 287 13.17 -6.43 -44.95
N ALA A 288 12.08 -6.39 -45.72
CA ALA A 288 10.81 -5.77 -45.30
C ALA A 288 10.22 -6.44 -44.06
N PHE A 289 10.29 -7.77 -43.95
CA PHE A 289 9.85 -8.53 -42.77
C PHE A 289 10.72 -8.22 -41.55
N LEU A 290 12.03 -8.25 -41.66
CA LEU A 290 12.96 -7.94 -40.58
C LEU A 290 12.82 -6.50 -40.10
N PHE A 291 12.63 -5.56 -41.02
CA PHE A 291 12.38 -4.17 -40.70
C PHE A 291 11.04 -4.00 -39.99
N GLY A 292 9.94 -4.59 -40.51
CA GLY A 292 8.65 -4.54 -39.88
C GLY A 292 8.60 -5.19 -38.48
N LEU A 293 9.39 -6.25 -38.29
CA LEU A 293 9.56 -6.88 -36.99
C LEU A 293 10.30 -5.96 -36.03
N SER A 294 11.37 -5.29 -36.45
CA SER A 294 12.10 -4.32 -35.63
C SER A 294 11.25 -3.10 -35.24
N VAL A 295 10.42 -2.65 -36.18
CA VAL A 295 9.42 -1.62 -35.96
C VAL A 295 8.38 -2.07 -34.94
N ALA A 296 7.88 -3.31 -35.02
CA ALA A 296 6.93 -3.85 -34.03
C ALA A 296 7.51 -3.87 -32.62
N VAL A 297 8.78 -4.22 -32.50
CA VAL A 297 9.52 -4.24 -31.25
C VAL A 297 9.70 -2.84 -30.67
N GLY A 298 10.11 -1.87 -31.50
CA GLY A 298 10.26 -0.47 -31.06
C GLY A 298 8.98 0.18 -30.54
N LEU A 299 7.80 -0.39 -30.86
CA LEU A 299 6.51 0.06 -30.32
C LEU A 299 6.17 -0.53 -28.96
N THR A 300 6.74 -1.68 -28.62
CA THR A 300 6.47 -2.29 -27.31
C THR A 300 7.25 -1.51 -26.24
N PRO A 301 6.55 -0.95 -25.22
CA PRO A 301 7.21 -0.24 -24.14
C PRO A 301 7.89 -1.23 -23.19
N GLU A 302 9.05 -1.73 -23.55
CA GLU A 302 9.76 -2.77 -22.81
C GLU A 302 10.16 -2.35 -21.42
N MET A 303 10.58 -1.10 -21.31
CA MET A 303 11.00 -0.51 -20.05
C MET A 303 9.82 -0.12 -19.15
N LEU A 304 8.55 -0.27 -19.61
CA LEU A 304 7.38 0.13 -18.82
C LEU A 304 7.30 -0.59 -17.46
N PRO A 305 7.36 -1.93 -17.37
CA PRO A 305 7.31 -2.59 -16.07
C PRO A 305 8.48 -2.18 -15.17
N MET A 306 9.65 -2.01 -15.74
CA MET A 306 10.88 -1.62 -15.07
C MET A 306 10.78 -0.20 -14.49
N ILE A 307 10.39 0.78 -15.31
CA ILE A 307 10.29 2.18 -14.88
C ILE A 307 9.18 2.36 -13.86
N VAL A 308 8.04 1.67 -14.04
CA VAL A 308 6.95 1.65 -13.06
C VAL A 308 7.46 1.13 -11.72
N THR A 309 8.09 -0.04 -11.70
CA THR A 309 8.60 -0.63 -10.45
C THR A 309 9.67 0.26 -9.80
N THR A 310 10.58 0.85 -10.59
CA THR A 310 11.59 1.79 -10.09
C THR A 310 10.95 3.03 -9.45
N ASN A 311 9.91 3.59 -10.09
CA ASN A 311 9.14 4.70 -9.52
C ASN A 311 8.49 4.32 -8.21
N LEU A 312 7.82 3.16 -8.14
CA LEU A 312 7.15 2.70 -6.92
C LEU A 312 8.15 2.47 -5.79
N VAL A 313 9.27 1.78 -6.05
CA VAL A 313 10.31 1.52 -5.04
C VAL A 313 10.96 2.82 -4.57
N LYS A 314 11.30 3.74 -5.49
CA LYS A 314 11.83 5.05 -5.14
C LYS A 314 10.79 5.85 -4.34
N GLY A 315 9.53 5.87 -4.79
CA GLY A 315 8.43 6.55 -4.10
C GLY A 315 8.26 6.02 -2.68
N ALA A 316 8.17 4.70 -2.51
CA ALA A 316 8.07 4.05 -1.19
C ALA A 316 9.28 4.38 -0.29
N SER A 317 10.50 4.40 -0.84
CA SER A 317 11.71 4.78 -0.09
C SER A 317 11.69 6.24 0.37
N VAL A 318 11.17 7.15 -0.47
CA VAL A 318 11.01 8.58 -0.10
C VAL A 318 9.92 8.73 0.96
N MET A 319 8.80 8.02 0.82
CA MET A 319 7.70 8.02 1.77
C MET A 319 8.14 7.47 3.14
N ALA A 320 8.88 6.35 3.16
CA ALA A 320 9.42 5.77 4.39
C ALA A 320 10.35 6.74 5.14
N LYS A 321 11.21 7.48 4.44
CA LYS A 321 12.05 8.54 5.04
C LYS A 321 11.25 9.71 5.60
N LYS A 322 10.02 9.90 5.15
CA LYS A 322 9.08 10.92 5.63
C LYS A 322 8.09 10.38 6.67
N GLY A 323 8.30 9.16 7.16
CA GLY A 323 7.48 8.54 8.18
C GLY A 323 6.28 7.72 7.67
N THR A 324 6.16 7.49 6.35
CA THR A 324 5.07 6.71 5.74
C THR A 324 5.61 5.42 5.13
N VAL A 325 5.35 4.27 5.73
CA VAL A 325 5.79 2.96 5.25
C VAL A 325 4.68 2.30 4.45
N ILE A 326 5.01 1.85 3.25
CA ILE A 326 4.10 1.16 2.34
C ILE A 326 4.33 -0.35 2.42
N LYS A 327 3.33 -1.12 2.81
CA LYS A 327 3.38 -2.59 2.85
C LYS A 327 3.24 -3.20 1.45
N ASN A 328 2.41 -2.59 0.60
CA ASN A 328 2.16 -3.01 -0.78
C ASN A 328 2.49 -1.87 -1.74
N LEU A 329 3.50 -2.04 -2.60
CA LEU A 329 3.94 -1.00 -3.53
C LEU A 329 2.81 -0.51 -4.46
N ASN A 330 1.90 -1.40 -4.86
CA ASN A 330 0.77 -1.04 -5.73
C ASN A 330 -0.24 -0.10 -5.04
N ALA A 331 -0.22 -0.04 -3.71
CA ALA A 331 -1.06 0.87 -2.94
C ALA A 331 -0.65 2.35 -3.07
N ILE A 332 0.59 2.66 -3.48
CA ILE A 332 1.11 4.04 -3.60
C ILE A 332 0.22 4.89 -4.51
N GLN A 333 -0.25 4.31 -5.61
CA GLN A 333 -1.10 5.04 -6.55
C GLN A 333 -2.45 5.38 -5.94
N ASN A 334 -3.13 4.39 -5.35
CA ASN A 334 -4.41 4.62 -4.69
C ASN A 334 -4.26 5.59 -3.53
N PHE A 335 -3.14 5.53 -2.79
CA PHE A 335 -2.81 6.45 -1.71
C PHE A 335 -2.72 7.90 -2.22
N GLY A 336 -2.03 8.14 -3.35
CA GLY A 336 -1.99 9.45 -4.00
C GLY A 336 -3.33 9.91 -4.59
N ALA A 337 -4.22 8.98 -4.92
CA ALA A 337 -5.53 9.23 -5.53
C ALA A 337 -6.65 9.45 -4.50
N ILE A 338 -6.38 9.36 -3.20
CA ILE A 338 -7.37 9.59 -2.14
C ILE A 338 -8.02 10.96 -2.32
N ASP A 339 -9.34 10.97 -2.44
CA ASP A 339 -10.20 12.16 -2.46
C ASP A 339 -11.11 12.25 -1.22
N VAL A 340 -11.34 11.11 -0.53
CA VAL A 340 -12.03 11.06 0.77
C VAL A 340 -11.18 10.30 1.78
N LEU A 341 -10.87 10.93 2.90
CA LEU A 341 -10.21 10.33 4.05
C LEU A 341 -11.21 10.12 5.17
N CYS A 342 -11.53 8.87 5.47
CA CYS A 342 -12.26 8.50 6.68
C CYS A 342 -11.28 8.29 7.83
N THR A 343 -11.59 8.83 9.01
CA THR A 343 -10.72 8.71 10.18
C THR A 343 -11.54 8.51 11.45
N ASP A 344 -11.03 7.73 12.41
CA ASP A 344 -11.56 7.78 13.76
C ASP A 344 -11.18 9.13 14.42
N LYS A 345 -11.90 9.51 15.44
CA LYS A 345 -11.64 10.73 16.22
C LYS A 345 -10.47 10.53 17.18
N THR A 346 -10.60 9.49 18.03
CA THR A 346 -9.74 9.28 19.20
C THR A 346 -8.33 8.86 18.78
N GLY A 347 -7.32 9.56 19.35
CA GLY A 347 -5.93 9.32 19.06
C GLY A 347 -5.47 9.77 17.66
N THR A 348 -6.37 10.03 16.70
CA THR A 348 -6.05 10.53 15.36
C THR A 348 -6.17 12.05 15.29
N LEU A 349 -7.34 12.60 15.57
CA LEU A 349 -7.57 14.05 15.68
C LEU A 349 -7.13 14.58 17.03
N THR A 350 -7.15 13.73 18.06
CA THR A 350 -6.80 14.01 19.43
C THR A 350 -5.42 13.42 19.80
N GLN A 351 -4.86 13.85 20.93
CA GLN A 351 -3.58 13.36 21.44
C GLN A 351 -3.72 11.88 21.86
N ASP A 352 -2.61 11.13 21.87
CA ASP A 352 -2.56 9.79 22.45
C ASP A 352 -2.47 9.82 24.01
N LYS A 353 -2.82 10.93 24.61
CA LYS A 353 -2.89 11.14 26.04
C LYS A 353 -4.28 11.63 26.41
N ILE A 354 -4.97 10.85 27.21
CA ILE A 354 -6.20 11.25 27.87
C ILE A 354 -5.84 11.76 29.26
N ILE A 355 -6.50 12.83 29.69
CA ILE A 355 -6.30 13.43 31.01
C ILE A 355 -7.58 13.18 31.83
N LEU A 356 -7.47 12.65 33.04
CA LEU A 356 -8.57 12.60 33.98
C LEU A 356 -8.74 14.00 34.61
N GLU A 357 -9.76 14.71 34.18
CA GLU A 357 -10.00 16.11 34.61
C GLU A 357 -10.80 16.16 35.93
N TYR A 358 -11.80 15.26 36.08
CA TYR A 358 -12.64 15.20 37.27
C TYR A 358 -12.95 13.76 37.70
N HIS A 359 -12.94 13.52 39.01
CA HIS A 359 -13.41 12.31 39.68
C HIS A 359 -14.50 12.68 40.69
N MET A 360 -15.76 12.45 40.30
CA MET A 360 -16.90 13.05 41.00
C MET A 360 -17.81 11.96 41.62
N ASP A 361 -18.42 12.28 42.77
CA ASP A 361 -19.54 11.54 43.31
C ASP A 361 -20.81 11.69 42.46
N CYS A 362 -21.89 11.06 42.85
CA CYS A 362 -23.15 11.11 42.11
C CYS A 362 -23.86 12.50 42.20
N GLU A 363 -23.45 13.37 43.11
CA GLU A 363 -23.95 14.75 43.27
C GLU A 363 -23.14 15.78 42.49
N GLY A 364 -21.96 15.36 41.98
CA GLY A 364 -21.07 16.17 41.15
C GLY A 364 -19.97 16.90 41.96
N ASN A 365 -19.66 16.44 43.17
CA ASN A 365 -18.53 16.91 43.98
C ASN A 365 -17.31 16.00 43.76
N GLU A 366 -16.11 16.55 43.85
CA GLU A 366 -14.90 15.74 43.82
C GLU A 366 -14.87 14.71 44.97
N ASP A 367 -14.53 13.46 44.69
CA ASP A 367 -14.49 12.36 45.66
C ASP A 367 -13.35 11.40 45.38
N ASP A 368 -12.30 11.45 46.21
CA ASP A 368 -11.13 10.57 46.17
C ASP A 368 -11.49 9.06 46.27
N ARG A 369 -12.65 8.77 46.86
CA ARG A 369 -13.14 7.38 46.91
C ARG A 369 -13.48 6.83 45.52
N VAL A 370 -14.03 7.66 44.65
CA VAL A 370 -14.35 7.29 43.26
C VAL A 370 -13.03 7.02 42.52
N LEU A 371 -12.05 7.91 42.66
CA LEU A 371 -10.71 7.76 42.10
C LEU A 371 -10.01 6.48 42.57
N ARG A 372 -10.05 6.21 43.90
CA ARG A 372 -9.46 4.99 44.46
C ARG A 372 -10.10 3.71 43.92
N HIS A 373 -11.42 3.64 43.75
CA HIS A 373 -12.10 2.48 43.17
C HIS A 373 -11.72 2.32 41.68
N ALA A 374 -11.69 3.40 40.94
CA ALA A 374 -11.26 3.38 39.54
C ALA A 374 -9.78 2.94 39.39
N TYR A 375 -8.91 3.42 40.30
CA TYR A 375 -7.52 2.98 40.38
C TYR A 375 -7.38 1.48 40.62
N LEU A 376 -8.09 0.92 41.60
CA LEU A 376 -8.08 -0.52 41.88
C LEU A 376 -8.54 -1.33 40.65
N ASN A 377 -9.58 -0.87 39.96
CA ASN A 377 -10.04 -1.52 38.75
C ASN A 377 -8.99 -1.45 37.62
N SER A 378 -8.39 -0.27 37.37
CA SER A 378 -7.40 -0.07 36.31
C SER A 378 -6.04 -0.73 36.64
N TYR A 379 -5.65 -0.74 37.92
CA TYR A 379 -4.38 -1.32 38.37
C TYR A 379 -4.35 -2.85 38.25
N TYR A 380 -5.43 -3.50 38.70
CA TYR A 380 -5.50 -4.97 38.80
C TYR A 380 -6.02 -5.67 37.53
N GLN A 381 -6.50 -4.92 36.54
CA GLN A 381 -6.88 -5.52 35.25
C GLN A 381 -5.67 -6.18 34.55
N THR A 382 -5.92 -7.31 33.87
CA THR A 382 -4.92 -8.03 33.07
C THR A 382 -5.01 -7.57 31.60
N GLY A 383 -3.87 -7.48 30.90
CA GLY A 383 -3.79 -7.09 29.52
C GLY A 383 -3.24 -5.68 29.31
N LEU A 384 -3.36 -5.18 28.08
CA LEU A 384 -2.96 -3.82 27.73
C LEU A 384 -3.90 -2.80 28.40
N LYS A 385 -3.31 -1.92 29.20
CA LYS A 385 -4.04 -0.79 29.78
C LYS A 385 -4.36 0.22 28.67
N ASN A 386 -5.61 0.57 28.50
CA ASN A 386 -6.02 1.61 27.59
C ASN A 386 -5.65 3.01 28.14
N LEU A 387 -5.78 4.03 27.31
CA LEU A 387 -5.43 5.42 27.69
C LEU A 387 -6.24 5.95 28.90
N LEU A 388 -7.49 5.49 29.10
CA LEU A 388 -8.31 5.86 30.25
C LEU A 388 -7.74 5.23 31.53
N ASP A 389 -7.26 3.97 31.45
CA ASP A 389 -6.65 3.29 32.58
C ASP A 389 -5.33 3.93 33.00
N VAL A 390 -4.52 4.34 32.01
CA VAL A 390 -3.27 5.07 32.27
C VAL A 390 -3.58 6.40 32.94
N ALA A 391 -4.53 7.17 32.42
CA ALA A 391 -4.94 8.45 33.02
C ALA A 391 -5.45 8.31 34.47
N ILE A 392 -6.21 7.24 34.76
CA ILE A 392 -6.68 6.95 36.13
C ILE A 392 -5.50 6.62 37.06
N ILE A 393 -4.54 5.83 36.58
CA ILE A 393 -3.38 5.43 37.38
C ILE A 393 -2.47 6.62 37.63
N ASP A 394 -2.21 7.43 36.62
CA ASP A 394 -1.37 8.63 36.72
C ASP A 394 -1.97 9.60 37.74
N GLU A 395 -3.25 9.97 37.60
CA GLU A 395 -3.95 10.88 38.52
C GLU A 395 -4.01 10.33 39.95
N ALA A 396 -4.32 9.04 40.08
CA ALA A 396 -4.35 8.41 41.42
C ALA A 396 -2.97 8.38 42.10
N THR A 397 -1.89 8.22 41.32
CA THR A 397 -0.52 8.20 41.84
C THR A 397 -0.09 9.60 42.31
N GLU A 398 -0.59 10.66 41.66
CA GLU A 398 -0.33 12.06 42.05
C GLU A 398 -1.21 12.50 43.25
N THR A 399 -2.47 12.08 43.30
CA THR A 399 -3.47 12.58 44.24
C THR A 399 -3.60 11.72 45.52
N LEU A 400 -3.44 10.38 45.39
CA LEU A 400 -3.63 9.41 46.47
C LEU A 400 -2.30 8.85 46.96
N ASP A 401 -2.24 8.48 48.25
CA ASP A 401 -1.14 7.68 48.80
C ASP A 401 -1.32 6.21 48.41
N THR A 402 -0.94 5.88 47.17
CA THR A 402 -1.15 4.55 46.57
C THR A 402 -0.39 3.46 47.31
N ASP A 403 0.72 3.76 48.04
CA ASP A 403 1.51 2.80 48.84
C ASP A 403 0.71 2.27 50.03
N LYS A 404 -0.29 2.98 50.51
CA LYS A 404 -1.19 2.55 51.56
C LYS A 404 -2.40 1.74 51.08
N ILE A 405 -2.65 1.68 49.79
CA ILE A 405 -3.75 0.92 49.18
C ILE A 405 -3.38 -0.56 49.17
N ASN A 406 -3.71 -1.30 50.20
CA ASN A 406 -3.36 -2.72 50.36
C ASN A 406 -4.60 -3.60 50.07
N TYR A 407 -4.76 -3.98 48.78
CA TYR A 407 -5.76 -4.93 48.32
C TYR A 407 -5.08 -6.06 47.54
N GLN A 408 -5.77 -7.20 47.43
CA GLN A 408 -5.32 -8.33 46.60
C GLN A 408 -6.34 -8.61 45.52
N LYS A 409 -5.88 -8.84 44.27
CA LYS A 409 -6.73 -9.28 43.18
C LYS A 409 -7.27 -10.68 43.48
N VAL A 410 -8.57 -10.85 43.38
CA VAL A 410 -9.27 -12.14 43.48
C VAL A 410 -9.62 -12.64 42.07
N ASP A 411 -10.26 -11.82 41.26
CA ASP A 411 -10.69 -12.17 39.89
C ASP A 411 -10.93 -10.93 39.03
N GLU A 412 -11.26 -11.11 37.76
CA GLU A 412 -11.67 -10.04 36.85
C GLU A 412 -12.66 -10.52 35.80
N ILE A 413 -13.49 -9.61 35.30
CA ILE A 413 -14.32 -9.80 34.12
C ILE A 413 -13.82 -8.79 33.09
N PRO A 414 -13.11 -9.24 32.03
CA PRO A 414 -12.46 -8.36 31.06
C PRO A 414 -13.44 -7.45 30.33
N PHE A 415 -12.90 -6.39 29.71
CA PHE A 415 -13.69 -5.47 28.89
C PHE A 415 -14.28 -6.18 27.68
N ASP A 416 -15.53 -5.84 27.34
CA ASP A 416 -16.24 -6.31 26.17
C ASP A 416 -16.94 -5.11 25.48
N PHE A 417 -16.81 -5.07 24.16
CA PHE A 417 -17.36 -3.98 23.34
C PHE A 417 -18.89 -3.94 23.30
N GLU A 418 -19.57 -5.06 23.48
CA GLU A 418 -21.04 -5.10 23.58
C GLU A 418 -21.53 -4.62 24.95
N ARG A 419 -20.89 -5.11 26.00
CA ARG A 419 -21.22 -4.74 27.40
C ARG A 419 -20.72 -3.35 27.78
N ARG A 420 -19.70 -2.82 27.09
CA ARG A 420 -19.03 -1.52 27.33
C ARG A 420 -18.63 -1.27 28.77
N ARG A 421 -18.25 -2.31 29.51
CA ARG A 421 -17.82 -2.29 30.91
C ARG A 421 -16.85 -3.41 31.24
N MET A 422 -16.16 -3.23 32.34
CA MET A 422 -15.24 -4.23 32.90
C MET A 422 -15.30 -4.23 34.41
N SER A 423 -15.00 -5.37 35.03
CA SER A 423 -15.03 -5.54 36.47
C SER A 423 -13.76 -6.17 37.00
N VAL A 424 -13.33 -5.72 38.18
CA VAL A 424 -12.24 -6.38 38.94
C VAL A 424 -12.76 -6.70 40.33
N VAL A 425 -12.46 -7.89 40.83
CA VAL A 425 -12.78 -8.29 42.19
C VAL A 425 -11.49 -8.23 43.00
N VAL A 426 -11.52 -7.46 44.07
CA VAL A 426 -10.40 -7.29 45.00
C VAL A 426 -10.83 -7.67 46.40
N ALA A 427 -9.88 -8.11 47.23
CA ALA A 427 -10.08 -8.37 48.65
C ALA A 427 -9.26 -7.38 49.47
N ASP A 428 -9.86 -6.83 50.53
CA ASP A 428 -9.15 -6.02 51.52
C ASP A 428 -8.31 -6.92 52.48
N PRO A 429 -7.46 -6.34 53.33
CA PRO A 429 -6.65 -7.10 54.31
C PRO A 429 -7.49 -7.91 55.32
N ALA A 430 -8.77 -7.58 55.46
CA ALA A 430 -9.69 -8.34 56.34
C ALA A 430 -10.39 -9.48 55.57
N GLY A 431 -10.09 -9.66 54.28
CA GLY A 431 -10.65 -10.73 53.45
C GLY A 431 -12.04 -10.42 52.88
N LYS A 432 -12.52 -9.18 53.01
CA LYS A 432 -13.81 -8.75 52.47
C LYS A 432 -13.65 -8.48 50.97
N THR A 433 -14.39 -9.18 50.14
CA THR A 433 -14.36 -9.01 48.67
C THR A 433 -15.21 -7.86 48.19
N GLN A 434 -14.73 -7.18 47.12
CA GLN A 434 -15.41 -6.07 46.49
C GLN A 434 -15.26 -6.19 44.99
N MET A 435 -16.35 -6.20 44.26
CA MET A 435 -16.37 -6.07 42.83
C MET A 435 -16.48 -4.59 42.49
N ILE A 436 -15.55 -4.11 41.67
CA ILE A 436 -15.51 -2.73 41.17
C ILE A 436 -15.68 -2.79 39.64
N THR A 437 -16.71 -2.14 39.16
CA THR A 437 -17.05 -2.09 37.71
C THR A 437 -16.94 -0.66 37.22
N LYS A 438 -16.31 -0.45 36.09
CA LYS A 438 -16.30 0.81 35.37
C LYS A 438 -16.74 0.61 33.93
N GLY A 439 -17.41 1.61 33.35
CA GLY A 439 -17.93 1.53 31.97
C GLY A 439 -18.75 2.72 31.54
N ALA A 440 -19.37 2.64 30.35
CA ALA A 440 -20.24 3.66 29.82
C ALA A 440 -21.37 3.96 30.83
N ILE A 441 -21.66 5.23 31.04
CA ILE A 441 -22.57 5.66 32.13
C ILE A 441 -23.98 5.05 32.00
N GLU A 442 -24.48 4.92 30.77
CA GLU A 442 -25.76 4.29 30.48
C GLU A 442 -25.78 2.84 30.97
N GLU A 443 -24.70 2.07 30.67
CA GLU A 443 -24.57 0.67 31.06
C GLU A 443 -24.41 0.55 32.59
N MET A 444 -23.69 1.48 33.22
CA MET A 444 -23.52 1.50 34.66
C MET A 444 -24.83 1.78 35.38
N LEU A 445 -25.66 2.67 34.84
CA LEU A 445 -27.00 2.94 35.34
C LEU A 445 -27.95 1.75 35.15
N ASN A 446 -27.76 0.93 34.11
CA ASN A 446 -28.60 -0.24 33.85
C ASN A 446 -28.31 -1.40 34.82
N ILE A 447 -27.04 -1.60 35.21
CA ILE A 447 -26.65 -2.66 36.17
C ILE A 447 -26.76 -2.23 37.62
N SER A 448 -26.94 -0.93 37.89
CA SER A 448 -27.02 -0.38 39.24
C SER A 448 -28.47 -0.31 39.72
N LYS A 449 -28.72 -0.83 40.91
CA LYS A 449 -29.99 -0.76 41.61
C LYS A 449 -30.02 0.30 42.72
N PHE A 450 -28.79 0.68 43.14
CA PHE A 450 -28.58 1.63 44.22
C PHE A 450 -27.61 2.73 43.75
N ILE A 451 -27.66 3.86 44.46
CA ILE A 451 -26.78 5.00 44.25
C ILE A 451 -26.25 5.46 45.61
N ASP A 452 -24.99 5.83 45.66
CA ASP A 452 -24.34 6.42 46.84
C ASP A 452 -24.45 7.94 46.73
N LEU A 453 -25.03 8.58 47.73
CA LEU A 453 -25.14 10.03 47.87
C LEU A 453 -24.44 10.44 49.17
N GLY A 454 -23.25 11.03 49.07
CA GLY A 454 -22.46 11.48 50.21
C GLY A 454 -22.15 10.38 51.26
N GLY A 455 -21.96 9.11 50.86
CA GLY A 455 -21.75 7.94 51.72
C GLY A 455 -23.00 7.20 52.17
N THR A 456 -24.18 7.64 51.73
CA THR A 456 -25.46 6.97 52.04
C THR A 456 -25.99 6.23 50.80
N VAL A 457 -26.04 4.87 50.89
CA VAL A 457 -26.60 4.04 49.82
C VAL A 457 -28.13 4.10 49.80
N THR A 458 -28.69 4.51 48.71
CA THR A 458 -30.15 4.68 48.52
C THR A 458 -30.59 4.03 47.20
N PRO A 459 -31.89 3.65 47.04
CA PRO A 459 -32.39 3.12 45.78
C PRO A 459 -32.20 4.09 44.63
N LEU A 460 -31.77 3.62 43.43
CA LEU A 460 -31.65 4.38 42.22
C LEU A 460 -33.03 4.58 41.58
N THR A 461 -33.71 5.68 41.91
CA THR A 461 -35.00 6.03 41.31
C THR A 461 -34.83 6.63 39.91
N LYS A 462 -35.96 6.76 39.17
CA LYS A 462 -35.94 7.33 37.82
C LYS A 462 -35.48 8.79 37.83
N GLU A 463 -35.94 9.57 38.80
CA GLU A 463 -35.56 11.00 38.97
C GLU A 463 -34.04 11.14 39.21
N ARG A 464 -33.44 10.23 39.99
CA ARG A 464 -31.99 10.20 40.25
C ARG A 464 -31.18 9.81 39.02
N LYS A 465 -31.66 8.84 38.24
CA LYS A 465 -31.05 8.50 36.95
C LYS A 465 -31.02 9.72 36.02
N GLU A 466 -32.16 10.44 35.91
CA GLU A 466 -32.27 11.63 35.08
C GLU A 466 -31.34 12.76 35.56
N ALA A 467 -31.19 12.94 36.89
CA ALA A 467 -30.27 13.91 37.44
C ALA A 467 -28.79 13.61 37.12
N VAL A 468 -28.35 12.35 37.24
CA VAL A 468 -26.99 11.93 36.85
C VAL A 468 -26.78 12.15 35.36
N LEU A 469 -27.72 11.74 34.51
CA LEU A 469 -27.63 11.92 33.07
C LEU A 469 -27.57 13.39 32.66
N ALA A 470 -28.34 14.28 33.32
CA ALA A 470 -28.28 15.70 33.05
C ALA A 470 -26.91 16.32 33.38
N LYS A 471 -26.28 15.89 34.48
CA LYS A 471 -24.94 16.32 34.85
C LYS A 471 -23.89 15.78 33.87
N VAL A 472 -23.96 14.52 33.50
CA VAL A 472 -23.11 13.88 32.49
C VAL A 472 -23.25 14.60 31.13
N GLN A 473 -24.49 14.96 30.77
CA GLN A 473 -24.74 15.72 29.55
C GLN A 473 -24.01 17.09 29.56
N SER A 474 -24.09 17.80 30.66
CA SER A 474 -23.35 19.08 30.80
C SER A 474 -21.83 18.91 30.62
N LEU A 475 -21.24 17.89 31.24
CA LEU A 475 -19.81 17.59 31.08
C LEU A 475 -19.45 17.18 29.65
N ASN A 476 -20.32 16.42 28.98
CA ASN A 476 -20.11 16.06 27.58
C ASN A 476 -20.23 17.29 26.64
N GLU A 477 -21.11 18.28 26.96
CA GLU A 477 -21.22 19.53 26.22
C GLU A 477 -19.93 20.37 26.33
N ASP A 478 -19.22 20.26 27.47
CA ASP A 478 -17.89 20.87 27.69
C ASP A 478 -16.77 20.05 26.98
N GLY A 479 -17.10 18.93 26.33
CA GLY A 479 -16.14 18.11 25.56
C GLY A 479 -15.46 17.01 26.37
N LEU A 480 -15.91 16.76 27.58
CA LEU A 480 -15.37 15.70 28.43
C LEU A 480 -16.08 14.37 28.16
N ARG A 481 -15.32 13.29 28.15
CA ARG A 481 -15.82 11.93 28.07
C ARG A 481 -16.08 11.37 29.47
N VAL A 482 -17.30 10.92 29.76
CA VAL A 482 -17.68 10.46 31.10
C VAL A 482 -17.86 8.95 31.12
N ILE A 483 -17.29 8.28 32.14
CA ILE A 483 -17.53 6.88 32.49
C ILE A 483 -17.99 6.77 33.93
N GLY A 484 -18.90 5.80 34.20
CA GLY A 484 -19.40 5.53 35.54
C GLY A 484 -18.53 4.53 36.29
N VAL A 485 -18.53 4.62 37.59
CA VAL A 485 -17.91 3.68 38.53
C VAL A 485 -18.96 3.16 39.51
N ALA A 486 -19.06 1.84 39.62
CA ALA A 486 -19.95 1.18 40.55
C ALA A 486 -19.26 0.11 41.36
N GLN A 487 -19.83 -0.23 42.53
CA GLN A 487 -19.26 -1.29 43.39
C GLN A 487 -20.34 -2.26 43.89
N LYS A 488 -19.91 -3.47 44.23
CA LYS A 488 -20.75 -4.45 44.91
C LYS A 488 -19.86 -5.17 45.93
N THR A 489 -20.31 -5.24 47.19
CA THR A 489 -19.60 -5.84 48.28
C THR A 489 -20.00 -7.32 48.43
N ASN A 490 -19.01 -8.24 48.57
CA ASN A 490 -19.23 -9.68 48.65
C ASN A 490 -20.14 -10.22 47.55
N PRO A 491 -19.74 -10.01 46.27
CA PRO A 491 -20.63 -10.24 45.12
C PRO A 491 -21.00 -11.71 44.92
N SER A 492 -20.09 -12.65 45.27
CA SER A 492 -20.31 -14.09 45.09
C SER A 492 -19.29 -14.88 45.92
N VAL A 493 -19.36 -16.21 45.84
CA VAL A 493 -18.36 -17.10 46.48
C VAL A 493 -17.03 -16.95 45.75
N VAL A 494 -15.92 -16.84 46.49
CA VAL A 494 -14.60 -16.63 45.90
C VAL A 494 -14.26 -17.77 44.94
N GLY A 495 -13.92 -17.42 43.69
CA GLY A 495 -13.50 -18.35 42.60
C GLY A 495 -14.49 -18.62 41.49
N GLU A 496 -15.73 -18.07 41.53
CA GLU A 496 -16.76 -18.27 40.50
C GLU A 496 -17.40 -16.95 40.09
N PHE A 497 -16.61 -15.92 39.74
CA PHE A 497 -17.14 -14.67 39.27
C PHE A 497 -17.34 -14.68 37.73
N SER A 498 -18.48 -14.16 37.28
CA SER A 498 -18.90 -14.14 35.89
C SER A 498 -19.68 -12.87 35.57
N VAL A 499 -20.01 -12.67 34.30
CA VAL A 499 -20.83 -11.56 33.79
C VAL A 499 -22.19 -11.45 34.54
N LYS A 500 -22.74 -12.55 35.07
CA LYS A 500 -24.00 -12.59 35.82
C LYS A 500 -23.91 -11.85 37.15
N ASP A 501 -22.72 -11.70 37.71
CA ASP A 501 -22.46 -10.99 38.97
C ASP A 501 -22.50 -9.47 38.79
N GLU A 502 -22.34 -8.96 37.55
CA GLU A 502 -22.46 -7.55 37.21
C GLU A 502 -23.94 -7.07 37.23
N SER A 503 -24.57 -7.22 38.36
CA SER A 503 -25.98 -6.86 38.59
C SER A 503 -26.17 -6.33 40.02
N ASP A 504 -27.25 -5.58 40.26
CA ASP A 504 -27.58 -4.98 41.57
C ASP A 504 -26.44 -4.16 42.18
N MET A 505 -25.68 -3.42 41.32
CA MET A 505 -24.56 -2.61 41.75
C MET A 505 -24.99 -1.33 42.47
N VAL A 506 -24.04 -0.71 43.17
CA VAL A 506 -24.15 0.64 43.74
C VAL A 506 -23.34 1.59 42.90
N LEU A 507 -23.97 2.51 42.20
CA LEU A 507 -23.29 3.61 41.50
C LEU A 507 -22.66 4.53 42.55
N ILE A 508 -21.34 4.73 42.49
CA ILE A 508 -20.61 5.57 43.46
C ILE A 508 -20.20 6.90 42.88
N GLY A 509 -20.11 7.02 41.56
CA GLY A 509 -19.76 8.27 40.89
C GLY A 509 -19.33 8.06 39.45
N TYR A 510 -18.66 9.06 38.91
CA TYR A 510 -18.18 9.05 37.54
C TYR A 510 -16.85 9.79 37.41
N LEU A 511 -16.15 9.47 36.33
CA LEU A 511 -14.88 10.04 35.94
C LEU A 511 -15.08 10.80 34.63
N ALA A 512 -14.54 12.02 34.55
CA ALA A 512 -14.63 12.83 33.35
C ALA A 512 -13.24 13.08 32.77
N PHE A 513 -13.05 12.71 31.52
CA PHE A 513 -11.78 12.73 30.82
C PHE A 513 -11.77 13.77 29.72
N LEU A 514 -10.68 14.49 29.62
CA LEU A 514 -10.37 15.38 28.50
C LEU A 514 -9.56 14.61 27.47
N ASP A 515 -9.98 14.72 26.20
CA ASP A 515 -9.29 14.18 25.03
C ASP A 515 -8.80 15.37 24.18
N PRO A 516 -7.63 15.95 24.49
CA PRO A 516 -7.19 17.19 23.87
C PRO A 516 -6.82 16.98 22.40
N PRO A 517 -7.24 17.88 21.48
CA PRO A 517 -6.84 17.80 20.10
C PRO A 517 -5.33 18.01 19.95
N LYS A 518 -4.74 17.39 18.90
CA LYS A 518 -3.33 17.64 18.54
C LYS A 518 -3.20 19.04 17.93
N GLU A 519 -2.16 19.75 18.28
CA GLU A 519 -1.88 21.08 17.73
C GLU A 519 -1.74 21.08 16.20
N THR A 520 -1.18 20.00 15.63
CA THR A 520 -0.96 19.84 14.20
C THR A 520 -2.23 19.51 13.40
N THR A 521 -3.29 19.02 14.04
CA THR A 521 -4.50 18.52 13.36
C THR A 521 -5.19 19.61 12.54
N LYS A 522 -5.38 20.80 13.11
CA LYS A 522 -6.04 21.91 12.40
C LYS A 522 -5.32 22.31 11.12
N GLN A 523 -3.98 22.37 11.18
CA GLN A 523 -3.15 22.69 10.02
C GLN A 523 -3.19 21.56 8.97
N ALA A 524 -3.11 20.31 9.42
CA ALA A 524 -3.16 19.14 8.54
C ALA A 524 -4.51 19.01 7.82
N LEU A 525 -5.63 19.20 8.52
CA LEU A 525 -6.98 19.19 7.93
C LEU A 525 -7.14 20.27 6.85
N LYS A 526 -6.61 21.49 7.13
CA LYS A 526 -6.62 22.57 6.14
C LYS A 526 -5.78 22.19 4.91
N ALA A 527 -4.58 21.65 5.10
CA ALA A 527 -3.70 21.24 3.99
C ALA A 527 -4.34 20.11 3.16
N LEU A 528 -4.94 19.11 3.79
CA LEU A 528 -5.67 18.05 3.10
C LEU A 528 -6.82 18.62 2.23
N LYS A 529 -7.59 19.57 2.76
CA LYS A 529 -8.66 20.24 2.01
C LYS A 529 -8.12 21.06 0.84
N GLU A 530 -7.00 21.77 1.02
CA GLU A 530 -6.32 22.51 -0.05
C GLU A 530 -5.81 21.58 -1.15
N HIS A 531 -5.49 20.33 -0.81
CA HIS A 531 -5.09 19.29 -1.76
C HIS A 531 -6.27 18.42 -2.24
N GLY A 532 -7.52 18.88 -2.10
CA GLY A 532 -8.71 18.21 -2.63
C GLY A 532 -9.09 16.92 -1.92
N VAL A 533 -8.73 16.75 -0.64
CA VAL A 533 -9.10 15.60 0.19
C VAL A 533 -10.17 16.02 1.19
N ALA A 534 -11.38 15.46 1.06
CA ALA A 534 -12.45 15.62 2.03
C ALA A 534 -12.19 14.68 3.23
N VAL A 535 -12.24 15.22 4.44
CA VAL A 535 -12.06 14.43 5.67
C VAL A 535 -13.42 14.14 6.29
N LYS A 536 -13.72 12.86 6.55
CA LYS A 536 -14.94 12.40 7.20
C LYS A 536 -14.59 11.69 8.51
N VAL A 537 -15.22 12.08 9.61
CA VAL A 537 -14.99 11.53 10.95
C VAL A 537 -16.01 10.44 11.26
N LEU A 538 -15.54 9.21 11.48
CA LEU A 538 -16.35 8.04 11.77
C LEU A 538 -15.99 7.49 13.15
N THR A 539 -16.75 7.85 14.19
CA THR A 539 -16.39 7.53 15.58
C THR A 539 -17.49 6.76 16.33
N GLY A 540 -17.05 5.94 17.29
CA GLY A 540 -17.93 5.30 18.27
C GLY A 540 -18.38 6.22 19.41
N ASP A 541 -17.80 7.43 19.52
CA ASP A 541 -18.10 8.38 20.58
C ASP A 541 -19.47 9.05 20.45
N ASN A 542 -19.90 9.71 21.51
CA ASN A 542 -21.17 10.44 21.54
C ASN A 542 -21.11 11.75 20.74
N GLU A 543 -22.29 12.29 20.44
CA GLU A 543 -22.46 13.48 19.62
C GLU A 543 -21.81 14.74 20.24
N LEU A 544 -21.98 14.97 21.54
CA LEU A 544 -21.55 16.20 22.20
C LEU A 544 -20.02 16.31 22.25
N VAL A 545 -19.34 15.24 22.67
CA VAL A 545 -17.87 15.19 22.70
C VAL A 545 -17.29 15.33 21.30
N THR A 546 -17.87 14.64 20.31
CA THR A 546 -17.40 14.70 18.91
C THR A 546 -17.56 16.11 18.34
N ARG A 547 -18.70 16.75 18.60
CA ARG A 547 -18.97 18.14 18.17
C ARG A 547 -17.96 19.13 18.77
N SER A 548 -17.63 18.96 20.05
CA SER A 548 -16.64 19.80 20.74
C SER A 548 -15.25 19.66 20.10
N VAL A 549 -14.76 18.44 19.94
CA VAL A 549 -13.44 18.18 19.34
C VAL A 549 -13.38 18.68 17.88
N CYS A 550 -14.37 18.38 17.05
CA CYS A 550 -14.40 18.83 15.66
C CYS A 550 -14.37 20.37 15.54
N ARG A 551 -15.09 21.08 16.42
CA ARG A 551 -15.05 22.53 16.48
C ARG A 551 -13.65 23.05 16.82
N GLN A 552 -12.96 22.43 17.78
CA GLN A 552 -11.61 22.84 18.20
C GLN A 552 -10.58 22.63 17.06
N VAL A 553 -10.70 21.55 16.28
CA VAL A 553 -9.81 21.28 15.13
C VAL A 553 -10.22 22.03 13.86
N GLY A 554 -11.32 22.80 13.88
CA GLY A 554 -11.76 23.65 12.77
C GLY A 554 -12.55 22.93 11.69
N LEU A 555 -13.17 21.78 12.02
CA LEU A 555 -14.16 21.13 11.17
C LEU A 555 -15.53 21.78 11.42
N GLU A 556 -16.13 22.33 10.37
CA GLU A 556 -17.50 22.84 10.39
C GLU A 556 -18.47 21.66 10.33
N ILE A 557 -19.37 21.58 11.30
CA ILE A 557 -20.36 20.50 11.36
C ILE A 557 -21.75 21.11 11.14
N ASN A 558 -22.38 20.76 10.06
CA ASN A 558 -23.77 21.15 9.79
C ASN A 558 -24.73 20.24 10.55
N GLU A 559 -24.64 18.94 10.33
CA GLU A 559 -25.46 17.91 10.99
C GLU A 559 -24.60 16.68 11.30
N LEU A 560 -24.91 15.99 12.39
CA LEU A 560 -24.29 14.72 12.81
C LEU A 560 -25.26 13.56 12.53
N VAL A 561 -24.73 12.45 12.02
CA VAL A 561 -25.53 11.24 11.78
C VAL A 561 -25.14 10.17 12.78
N THR A 562 -26.16 9.61 13.47
CA THR A 562 -25.93 8.56 14.47
C THR A 562 -25.97 7.16 13.86
N GLY A 563 -25.25 6.20 14.47
CA GLY A 563 -25.28 4.80 14.06
C GLY A 563 -26.67 4.18 14.06
N GLU A 564 -27.56 4.60 14.94
CA GLU A 564 -28.97 4.17 14.98
C GLU A 564 -29.69 4.52 13.67
N LYS A 565 -29.61 5.77 13.23
CA LYS A 565 -30.15 6.22 11.94
C LYS A 565 -29.58 5.41 10.77
N ILE A 566 -28.25 5.14 10.76
CA ILE A 566 -27.57 4.36 9.71
C ILE A 566 -28.09 2.93 9.63
N SER A 567 -28.45 2.31 10.76
CA SER A 567 -29.00 0.95 10.78
C SER A 567 -30.35 0.82 10.08
N GLU A 568 -31.14 1.89 10.09
CA GLU A 568 -32.48 1.94 9.47
C GLU A 568 -32.44 2.27 7.97
N MET A 569 -31.33 2.87 7.47
CA MET A 569 -31.19 3.32 6.09
C MET A 569 -30.96 2.16 5.13
N SER A 570 -31.55 2.26 3.94
CA SER A 570 -31.17 1.46 2.78
C SER A 570 -29.78 1.85 2.25
N ASP A 571 -29.13 1.00 1.44
CA ASP A 571 -27.81 1.31 0.85
C ASP A 571 -27.85 2.55 -0.05
N HIS A 572 -28.98 2.85 -0.70
CA HIS A 572 -29.12 4.03 -1.56
C HIS A 572 -29.20 5.32 -0.73
N GLU A 573 -30.00 5.32 0.35
CA GLU A 573 -30.09 6.45 1.28
C GLU A 573 -28.76 6.69 1.98
N LEU A 574 -28.09 5.60 2.41
CA LEU A 574 -26.78 5.67 3.03
C LEU A 574 -25.74 6.28 2.09
N ALA A 575 -25.77 5.95 0.79
CA ALA A 575 -24.86 6.50 -0.20
C ALA A 575 -25.00 8.03 -0.30
N GLN A 576 -26.22 8.56 -0.26
CA GLN A 576 -26.49 9.99 -0.28
C GLN A 576 -26.06 10.67 1.03
N VAL A 577 -26.43 10.08 2.16
CA VAL A 577 -26.06 10.60 3.49
C VAL A 577 -24.55 10.58 3.70
N ALA A 578 -23.85 9.54 3.20
CA ALA A 578 -22.39 9.46 3.26
C ALA A 578 -21.71 10.58 2.45
N GLU A 579 -22.36 11.06 1.38
CA GLU A 579 -21.85 12.20 0.58
C GLU A 579 -22.04 13.53 1.31
N ASP A 580 -23.26 13.77 1.81
CA ASP A 580 -23.71 15.08 2.30
C ASP A 580 -23.18 15.44 3.71
N HIS A 581 -22.68 14.45 4.48
CA HIS A 581 -22.26 14.65 5.87
C HIS A 581 -20.78 14.34 6.10
N GLU A 582 -20.13 15.09 6.99
CA GLU A 582 -18.71 14.93 7.34
C GLU A 582 -18.49 14.12 8.62
N VAL A 583 -19.49 14.05 9.54
CA VAL A 583 -19.28 13.49 10.88
C VAL A 583 -20.37 12.50 11.24
N PHE A 584 -19.95 11.29 11.61
CA PHE A 584 -20.80 10.15 11.96
C PHE A 584 -20.41 9.65 13.36
N VAL A 585 -21.40 9.48 14.26
CA VAL A 585 -21.19 9.23 15.69
C VAL A 585 -21.90 7.97 16.17
N LYS A 586 -21.48 7.42 17.30
CA LYS A 586 -22.02 6.19 17.90
C LYS A 586 -22.01 5.01 16.93
N LEU A 587 -20.97 4.91 16.11
CA LEU A 587 -20.83 3.85 15.11
C LEU A 587 -20.27 2.57 15.71
N ASN A 588 -20.80 1.44 15.27
CA ASN A 588 -20.14 0.15 15.43
C ASN A 588 -19.20 -0.16 14.23
N PRO A 589 -18.35 -1.19 14.32
CA PRO A 589 -17.39 -1.53 13.26
C PRO A 589 -18.02 -1.81 11.89
N GLN A 590 -19.18 -2.51 11.86
CA GLN A 590 -19.91 -2.82 10.62
C GLN A 590 -20.47 -1.57 9.96
N GLN A 591 -20.95 -0.61 10.73
CA GLN A 591 -21.45 0.66 10.22
C GLN A 591 -20.33 1.51 9.63
N LYS A 592 -19.13 1.52 10.25
CA LYS A 592 -17.94 2.16 9.67
C LYS A 592 -17.59 1.54 8.31
N ALA A 593 -17.58 0.22 8.21
CA ALA A 593 -17.32 -0.49 6.96
C ALA A 593 -18.38 -0.24 5.89
N ARG A 594 -19.66 -0.18 6.29
CA ARG A 594 -20.79 0.09 5.39
C ARG A 594 -20.74 1.50 4.81
N LEU A 595 -20.42 2.52 5.61
CA LEU A 595 -20.20 3.90 5.17
C LEU A 595 -19.03 4.01 4.20
N THR A 596 -17.90 3.39 4.52
CA THR A 596 -16.71 3.33 3.64
C THR A 596 -17.05 2.70 2.28
N THR A 597 -17.84 1.61 2.30
CA THR A 597 -18.29 0.94 1.07
C THR A 597 -19.25 1.82 0.26
N ALA A 598 -20.12 2.59 0.91
CA ALA A 598 -21.03 3.51 0.25
C ALA A 598 -20.28 4.64 -0.48
N LEU A 599 -19.29 5.26 0.15
CA LEU A 599 -18.44 6.28 -0.46
C LEU A 599 -17.68 5.73 -1.68
N ARG A 600 -17.14 4.51 -1.60
CA ARG A 600 -16.49 3.86 -2.75
C ARG A 600 -17.47 3.62 -3.90
N LYS A 601 -18.70 3.19 -3.61
CA LYS A 601 -19.75 3.00 -4.64
C LYS A 601 -20.14 4.33 -5.30
N ASN A 602 -20.02 5.45 -4.61
CA ASN A 602 -20.23 6.80 -5.17
C ASN A 602 -19.07 7.24 -6.11
N GLY A 603 -18.01 6.45 -6.21
CA GLY A 603 -16.87 6.68 -7.12
C GLY A 603 -15.69 7.40 -6.47
N HIS A 604 -15.68 7.54 -5.15
CA HIS A 604 -14.53 8.06 -4.41
C HIS A 604 -13.40 7.03 -4.30
N THR A 605 -12.20 7.53 -4.12
CA THR A 605 -11.04 6.76 -3.68
C THR A 605 -10.88 7.00 -2.19
N VAL A 606 -11.33 6.03 -1.39
CA VAL A 606 -11.44 6.19 0.05
C VAL A 606 -10.22 5.65 0.77
N GLY A 607 -9.53 6.53 1.51
CA GLY A 607 -8.57 6.14 2.55
C GLY A 607 -9.27 6.01 3.90
N PHE A 608 -8.95 4.98 4.68
CA PHE A 608 -9.44 4.84 6.05
C PHE A 608 -8.26 4.76 7.02
N LEU A 609 -8.18 5.73 7.92
CA LEU A 609 -7.16 5.80 8.98
C LEU A 609 -7.75 5.32 10.30
N GLY A 610 -7.19 4.24 10.85
CA GLY A 610 -7.61 3.65 12.11
C GLY A 610 -6.48 2.93 12.83
N ASP A 611 -6.61 2.76 14.15
CA ASP A 611 -5.60 2.13 15.00
C ASP A 611 -6.18 1.06 15.95
N GLY A 612 -7.51 0.96 16.01
CA GLY A 612 -8.23 0.04 16.87
C GLY A 612 -8.80 -1.19 16.15
N ILE A 613 -9.25 -2.16 16.96
CA ILE A 613 -9.96 -3.36 16.47
C ILE A 613 -11.21 -2.96 15.69
N ASN A 614 -11.89 -1.90 16.13
CA ASN A 614 -13.13 -1.38 15.54
C ASN A 614 -12.98 -0.85 14.12
N ASP A 615 -11.76 -0.50 13.72
CA ASP A 615 -11.45 0.11 12.44
C ASP A 615 -11.05 -0.90 11.37
N ALA A 616 -10.55 -2.06 11.79
CA ALA A 616 -10.04 -3.10 10.87
C ALA A 616 -11.05 -3.51 9.78
N PRO A 617 -12.36 -3.69 10.04
CA PRO A 617 -13.34 -3.99 8.99
C PRO A 617 -13.48 -2.87 7.95
N ALA A 618 -13.46 -1.61 8.39
CA ALA A 618 -13.57 -0.45 7.51
C ALA A 618 -12.29 -0.26 6.67
N MET A 619 -11.12 -0.49 7.27
CA MET A 619 -9.82 -0.45 6.57
C MET A 619 -9.73 -1.49 5.46
N LYS A 620 -10.23 -2.71 5.69
CA LYS A 620 -10.23 -3.80 4.68
C LYS A 620 -11.12 -3.51 3.48
N VAL A 621 -12.21 -2.77 3.66
CA VAL A 621 -13.12 -2.41 2.57
C VAL A 621 -12.79 -1.07 1.92
N ALA A 622 -11.90 -0.27 2.49
CA ALA A 622 -11.38 0.96 1.88
C ALA A 622 -10.54 0.64 0.62
N ASP A 623 -10.26 1.65 -0.21
CA ASP A 623 -9.29 1.52 -1.30
C ASP A 623 -7.87 1.50 -0.75
N ILE A 624 -7.65 2.16 0.39
CA ILE A 624 -6.39 2.17 1.15
C ILE A 624 -6.70 2.14 2.65
N GLY A 625 -6.31 1.04 3.30
CA GLY A 625 -6.22 0.98 4.75
C GLY A 625 -4.95 1.67 5.25
N ILE A 626 -5.08 2.56 6.21
CA ILE A 626 -3.96 3.30 6.80
C ILE A 626 -3.96 3.06 8.30
N SER A 627 -2.81 2.73 8.88
CA SER A 627 -2.67 2.57 10.32
C SER A 627 -1.40 3.25 10.83
N VAL A 628 -1.14 3.12 12.12
CA VAL A 628 0.05 3.69 12.76
C VAL A 628 0.89 2.59 13.39
N ASP A 629 2.17 2.84 13.62
CA ASP A 629 3.09 1.85 14.20
C ASP A 629 2.69 1.42 15.62
N THR A 630 2.04 2.30 16.38
CA THR A 630 1.53 2.03 17.73
C THR A 630 0.15 1.37 17.77
N ALA A 631 -0.47 1.09 16.63
CA ALA A 631 -1.79 0.46 16.52
C ALA A 631 -1.77 -1.01 16.98
N VAL A 632 -2.97 -1.53 17.29
CA VAL A 632 -3.13 -2.97 17.55
C VAL A 632 -2.82 -3.80 16.29
N ASP A 633 -2.38 -5.03 16.48
CA ASP A 633 -1.85 -5.86 15.38
C ASP A 633 -2.85 -6.09 14.25
N ILE A 634 -4.11 -6.30 14.57
CA ILE A 634 -5.14 -6.48 13.54
C ILE A 634 -5.35 -5.22 12.68
N ALA A 635 -5.17 -4.02 13.25
CA ALA A 635 -5.22 -2.78 12.49
C ALA A 635 -4.00 -2.65 11.58
N LYS A 636 -2.78 -2.92 12.10
CA LYS A 636 -1.56 -2.96 11.28
C LYS A 636 -1.66 -3.97 10.15
N GLU A 637 -2.19 -5.16 10.41
CA GLU A 637 -2.32 -6.20 9.39
C GLU A 637 -3.34 -5.82 8.31
N SER A 638 -4.43 -5.16 8.69
CA SER A 638 -5.48 -4.70 7.78
C SER A 638 -5.07 -3.49 6.93
N ALA A 639 -3.94 -2.83 7.27
CA ALA A 639 -3.46 -1.64 6.60
C ALA A 639 -2.53 -1.94 5.42
N ASP A 640 -2.64 -1.15 4.36
CA ASP A 640 -1.68 -1.08 3.23
C ASP A 640 -0.53 -0.12 3.53
N VAL A 641 -0.78 0.87 4.38
CA VAL A 641 0.13 1.97 4.72
C VAL A 641 0.23 2.10 6.23
N ILE A 642 1.45 2.20 6.76
CA ILE A 642 1.73 2.44 8.18
C ILE A 642 2.42 3.79 8.33
N LEU A 643 1.87 4.65 9.17
CA LEU A 643 2.52 5.87 9.61
C LEU A 643 3.40 5.57 10.83
N LEU A 644 4.68 5.95 10.79
CA LEU A 644 5.61 5.72 11.91
C LEU A 644 5.32 6.63 13.11
N GLU A 645 4.61 7.71 12.88
CA GLU A 645 4.10 8.60 13.93
C GLU A 645 2.62 8.88 13.65
N LYS A 646 1.84 8.99 14.68
CA LYS A 646 0.39 9.22 14.59
C LYS A 646 0.09 10.70 14.37
N ASP A 647 0.45 11.23 13.18
CA ASP A 647 0.29 12.62 12.78
C ASP A 647 -0.25 12.74 11.35
N LEU A 648 -1.33 13.50 11.18
CA LEU A 648 -1.95 13.75 9.86
C LEU A 648 -1.05 14.56 8.91
N THR A 649 -0.05 15.28 9.41
CA THR A 649 0.93 15.97 8.55
C THR A 649 1.84 14.98 7.82
N ILE A 650 2.12 13.83 8.44
CA ILE A 650 2.88 12.75 7.81
C ILE A 650 2.03 12.09 6.72
N LEU A 651 0.74 11.88 6.98
CA LEU A 651 -0.21 11.38 5.99
C LEU A 651 -0.26 12.30 4.77
N GLU A 652 -0.40 13.61 4.96
CA GLU A 652 -0.43 14.61 3.89
C GLU A 652 0.85 14.56 3.05
N ARG A 653 2.03 14.57 3.68
CA ARG A 653 3.33 14.45 2.99
C ARG A 653 3.47 13.14 2.23
N GLY A 654 2.97 12.04 2.79
CA GLY A 654 2.91 10.73 2.15
C GLY A 654 2.03 10.76 0.91
N LEU A 655 0.83 11.32 1.01
CA LEU A 655 -0.13 11.48 -0.07
C LEU A 655 0.46 12.28 -1.26
N LEU A 656 1.09 13.42 -0.98
CA LEU A 656 1.77 14.22 -2.01
C LEU A 656 2.92 13.44 -2.66
N SER A 657 3.68 12.64 -1.90
CA SER A 657 4.73 11.78 -2.45
C SER A 657 4.15 10.64 -3.31
N GLY A 658 2.97 10.12 -2.97
CA GLY A 658 2.21 9.19 -3.80
C GLY A 658 1.79 9.81 -5.14
N ARG A 659 1.26 11.04 -5.11
CA ARG A 659 0.90 11.81 -6.34
C ARG A 659 2.12 12.09 -7.21
N GLU A 660 3.25 12.47 -6.61
CA GLU A 660 4.51 12.67 -7.34
C GLU A 660 4.97 11.39 -8.03
N THR A 661 4.90 10.25 -7.32
CA THR A 661 5.27 8.95 -7.85
C THR A 661 4.37 8.56 -9.04
N PHE A 662 3.07 8.70 -8.89
CA PHE A 662 2.10 8.43 -9.96
C PHE A 662 2.28 9.36 -11.17
N GLY A 663 2.49 10.65 -10.92
CA GLY A 663 2.75 11.63 -11.97
C GLY A 663 3.99 11.31 -12.81
N ASN A 664 5.08 10.85 -12.17
CA ASN A 664 6.28 10.44 -12.88
C ASN A 664 6.08 9.17 -13.72
N ILE A 665 5.23 8.25 -13.28
CA ILE A 665 4.80 7.09 -14.09
C ILE A 665 4.01 7.58 -15.32
N MET A 666 3.07 8.50 -15.14
CA MET A 666 2.26 9.04 -16.23
C MET A 666 3.08 9.84 -17.25
N LYS A 667 4.11 10.60 -16.82
CA LYS A 667 5.07 11.24 -17.72
C LYS A 667 5.71 10.23 -18.66
N TYR A 668 6.23 9.14 -18.12
CA TYR A 668 6.84 8.10 -18.92
C TYR A 668 5.85 7.49 -19.92
N ILE A 669 4.70 7.05 -19.43
CA ILE A 669 3.72 6.37 -20.28
C ILE A 669 3.24 7.26 -21.41
N LYS A 670 2.83 8.48 -21.12
CA LYS A 670 2.30 9.43 -22.13
C LYS A 670 3.39 9.85 -23.12
N ALA A 671 4.60 10.15 -22.65
CA ALA A 671 5.71 10.56 -23.51
C ALA A 671 6.16 9.41 -24.43
N THR A 672 6.39 8.21 -23.88
CA THR A 672 6.85 7.05 -24.66
C THR A 672 5.79 6.58 -25.64
N ALA A 673 4.53 6.50 -25.21
CA ALA A 673 3.44 6.10 -26.10
C ALA A 673 3.28 7.07 -27.27
N SER A 674 3.36 8.38 -27.04
CA SER A 674 3.25 9.37 -28.12
C SER A 674 4.48 9.38 -29.04
N SER A 675 5.68 9.21 -28.49
CA SER A 675 6.92 9.15 -29.27
C SER A 675 6.95 7.92 -30.18
N ASN A 676 6.65 6.74 -29.63
CA ASN A 676 6.58 5.52 -30.41
C ASN A 676 5.52 5.58 -31.51
N PHE A 677 4.34 6.16 -31.21
CA PHE A 677 3.31 6.36 -32.21
C PHE A 677 3.76 7.31 -33.35
N GLY A 678 4.45 8.41 -33.00
CA GLY A 678 5.00 9.35 -33.97
C GLY A 678 6.02 8.70 -34.90
N ASN A 679 6.99 7.96 -34.32
CA ASN A 679 8.03 7.26 -35.09
C ASN A 679 7.43 6.25 -36.07
N MET A 680 6.42 5.51 -35.64
CA MET A 680 5.72 4.56 -36.52
C MET A 680 5.04 5.25 -37.68
N PHE A 681 4.36 6.35 -37.40
CA PHE A 681 3.69 7.13 -38.44
C PHE A 681 4.71 7.69 -39.45
N SER A 682 5.86 8.15 -38.97
CA SER A 682 6.98 8.61 -39.79
C SER A 682 7.57 7.50 -40.66
N VAL A 683 7.80 6.33 -40.09
CA VAL A 683 8.30 5.12 -40.80
C VAL A 683 7.30 4.70 -41.89
N LEU A 684 5.99 4.68 -41.61
CA LEU A 684 4.97 4.30 -42.56
C LEU A 684 4.96 5.24 -43.78
N ILE A 685 5.01 6.56 -43.53
CA ILE A 685 5.08 7.57 -44.59
C ILE A 685 6.35 7.42 -45.41
N ALA A 686 7.52 7.32 -44.76
CA ALA A 686 8.80 7.15 -45.45
C ALA A 686 8.83 5.91 -46.35
N SER A 687 8.25 4.80 -45.84
CA SER A 687 8.17 3.52 -46.59
C SER A 687 7.43 3.63 -47.92
N THR A 688 6.52 4.64 -48.06
CA THR A 688 5.73 4.82 -49.31
C THR A 688 6.47 5.53 -50.42
N PHE A 689 7.43 6.43 -50.12
CA PHE A 689 8.08 7.24 -51.15
C PHE A 689 9.60 7.06 -51.27
N LEU A 690 10.27 6.55 -50.22
CA LEU A 690 11.70 6.26 -50.31
C LEU A 690 11.99 4.97 -51.08
N PRO A 691 12.98 4.98 -51.99
CA PRO A 691 13.37 3.77 -52.74
C PRO A 691 14.23 2.79 -51.94
N PHE A 692 14.55 3.10 -50.71
CA PHE A 692 15.28 2.28 -49.74
C PHE A 692 14.62 2.33 -48.36
N LEU A 693 15.01 1.46 -47.41
CA LEU A 693 14.50 1.52 -46.06
C LEU A 693 14.90 2.84 -45.38
N PRO A 694 13.98 3.47 -44.64
CA PRO A 694 14.27 4.77 -44.01
C PRO A 694 15.32 4.68 -42.89
N MET A 695 15.50 3.50 -42.32
CA MET A 695 16.49 3.16 -41.29
C MET A 695 16.73 1.63 -41.30
N LEU A 696 17.92 1.18 -40.98
CA LEU A 696 18.17 -0.26 -40.81
C LEU A 696 17.57 -0.79 -39.48
N PRO A 697 17.19 -2.07 -39.42
CA PRO A 697 16.66 -2.67 -38.21
C PRO A 697 17.53 -2.43 -36.99
N LEU A 698 18.82 -2.59 -37.09
CA LEU A 698 19.79 -2.43 -36.02
C LEU A 698 19.90 -0.97 -35.55
N GLN A 699 19.86 -0.02 -36.48
CA GLN A 699 19.87 1.42 -36.16
C GLN A 699 18.64 1.81 -35.33
N LEU A 700 17.45 1.33 -35.71
CA LEU A 700 16.20 1.59 -35.00
C LEU A 700 16.23 1.04 -33.57
N LEU A 701 16.73 -0.17 -33.41
CA LEU A 701 16.89 -0.79 -32.09
C LEU A 701 17.87 -0.01 -31.21
N PHE A 702 18.98 0.46 -31.78
CA PHE A 702 19.98 1.25 -31.06
C PHE A 702 19.44 2.64 -30.64
N LEU A 703 18.67 3.27 -31.51
CA LEU A 703 17.95 4.52 -31.23
C LEU A 703 17.03 4.36 -30.02
N ASN A 704 16.22 3.30 -30.02
CA ASN A 704 15.30 3.02 -28.93
C ASN A 704 16.04 2.71 -27.63
N LEU A 705 17.16 1.99 -27.66
CA LEU A 705 17.96 1.69 -26.47
C LEU A 705 18.48 2.99 -25.83
N ILE A 706 19.03 3.94 -26.63
CA ILE A 706 19.52 5.24 -26.11
C ILE A 706 18.37 6.03 -25.48
N TYR A 707 17.20 6.03 -26.12
CA TYR A 707 16.00 6.69 -25.63
C TYR A 707 15.51 6.08 -24.30
N ASP A 708 15.46 4.76 -24.23
CA ASP A 708 15.03 4.05 -23.03
C ASP A 708 15.96 4.30 -21.84
N VAL A 709 17.27 4.32 -22.07
CA VAL A 709 18.25 4.71 -21.05
C VAL A 709 17.99 6.14 -20.57
N SER A 710 17.63 7.05 -21.47
CA SER A 710 17.27 8.43 -21.13
C SER A 710 16.04 8.50 -20.23
N CYS A 711 15.07 7.63 -20.47
CA CYS A 711 13.82 7.54 -19.68
C CYS A 711 14.02 7.01 -18.26
N ILE A 712 15.13 6.28 -17.97
CA ILE A 712 15.44 5.80 -16.61
C ILE A 712 15.55 6.95 -15.59
N SER A 713 15.83 8.15 -16.05
CA SER A 713 15.92 9.34 -15.19
C SER A 713 14.59 9.90 -14.69
N LEU A 714 13.46 9.57 -15.34
CA LEU A 714 12.13 10.11 -15.02
C LEU A 714 11.66 9.85 -13.59
N PRO A 715 11.93 8.71 -12.94
CA PRO A 715 11.59 8.51 -11.52
C PRO A 715 12.13 9.60 -10.59
N TRP A 716 13.24 10.24 -10.94
CA TRP A 716 13.86 11.30 -10.11
C TRP A 716 13.42 12.71 -10.51
N ASP A 717 12.51 12.86 -11.50
CA ASP A 717 11.98 14.16 -11.86
C ASP A 717 10.96 14.68 -10.82
N ARG A 718 10.73 15.98 -10.82
CA ARG A 718 9.79 16.66 -9.92
C ARG A 718 8.46 16.91 -10.63
N MET A 719 7.38 16.85 -9.85
CA MET A 719 6.06 17.29 -10.33
C MET A 719 5.87 18.78 -10.05
N ASP A 720 5.08 19.43 -10.90
CA ASP A 720 4.61 20.80 -10.68
C ASP A 720 3.59 20.82 -9.52
N LYS A 721 3.56 21.91 -8.75
CA LYS A 721 2.69 22.02 -7.58
C LYS A 721 1.21 21.83 -7.91
N GLU A 722 0.78 22.43 -9.02
CA GLU A 722 -0.61 22.38 -9.48
C GLU A 722 -1.10 20.94 -9.76
N TYR A 723 -0.21 20.04 -10.12
CA TYR A 723 -0.53 18.62 -10.28
C TYR A 723 -0.76 17.92 -8.91
N LEU A 724 -0.03 18.37 -7.89
CA LEU A 724 -0.09 17.78 -6.55
C LEU A 724 -1.33 18.25 -5.77
N ASP A 725 -1.95 19.36 -6.16
CA ASP A 725 -3.09 19.97 -5.45
C ASP A 725 -4.40 19.17 -5.61
N GLU A 726 -4.49 18.29 -6.62
CA GLU A 726 -5.69 17.50 -6.88
C GLU A 726 -5.41 15.99 -6.92
N PRO A 727 -6.36 15.15 -6.46
CA PRO A 727 -6.29 13.70 -6.64
C PRO A 727 -6.32 13.32 -8.12
N LYS A 728 -5.44 12.39 -8.53
CA LYS A 728 -5.38 11.91 -9.91
C LYS A 728 -5.67 10.41 -9.98
N LYS A 729 -6.67 10.03 -10.81
CA LYS A 729 -7.09 8.64 -11.03
C LYS A 729 -6.55 8.14 -12.38
N TRP A 730 -6.37 6.82 -12.49
CA TRP A 730 -5.94 6.22 -13.76
C TRP A 730 -7.01 6.40 -14.83
N ASN A 731 -6.61 6.98 -15.97
CA ASN A 731 -7.48 7.12 -17.14
C ASN A 731 -6.78 6.59 -18.39
N ALA A 732 -7.09 5.35 -18.80
CA ALA A 732 -6.48 4.73 -19.98
C ALA A 732 -6.89 5.41 -21.30
N SER A 733 -8.06 6.06 -21.39
CA SER A 733 -8.50 6.76 -22.61
C SER A 733 -7.66 8.01 -22.87
N SER A 734 -7.22 8.72 -21.82
CA SER A 734 -6.38 9.90 -21.95
C SER A 734 -5.04 9.62 -22.61
N ILE A 735 -4.51 8.38 -22.49
CA ILE A 735 -3.25 7.96 -23.12
C ILE A 735 -3.43 7.87 -24.64
N GLY A 736 -4.53 7.27 -25.10
CA GLY A 736 -4.85 7.19 -26.54
C GLY A 736 -5.05 8.56 -27.18
N GLU A 737 -5.77 9.44 -26.49
CA GLU A 737 -5.97 10.84 -26.94
C GLU A 737 -4.63 11.58 -27.00
N PHE A 738 -3.79 11.42 -25.99
CA PHE A 738 -2.46 12.01 -25.96
C PHE A 738 -1.57 11.55 -27.11
N MET A 739 -1.57 10.24 -27.43
CA MET A 739 -0.85 9.68 -28.58
C MET A 739 -1.27 10.30 -29.90
N VAL A 740 -2.59 10.46 -30.13
CA VAL A 740 -3.13 11.02 -31.37
C VAL A 740 -2.80 12.51 -31.53
N TYR A 741 -2.76 13.28 -30.44
CA TYR A 741 -2.43 14.71 -30.49
C TYR A 741 -0.92 14.96 -30.62
N PHE A 742 -0.09 14.25 -29.88
CA PHE A 742 1.35 14.54 -29.82
C PHE A 742 2.20 13.69 -30.78
N GLY A 743 1.78 12.46 -31.11
CA GLY A 743 2.52 11.60 -32.02
C GLY A 743 2.75 12.25 -33.39
N PRO A 744 1.72 12.71 -34.13
CA PRO A 744 1.91 13.32 -35.45
C PRO A 744 2.73 14.61 -35.44
N THR A 745 2.92 15.26 -34.27
CA THR A 745 3.74 16.48 -34.18
C THR A 745 5.21 16.22 -34.46
N SER A 746 5.76 15.06 -34.00
CA SER A 746 7.13 14.68 -34.35
C SER A 746 7.26 14.31 -35.82
N SER A 747 6.27 13.60 -36.37
CA SER A 747 6.29 13.12 -37.76
C SER A 747 6.40 14.23 -38.77
N ILE A 748 5.88 15.44 -38.46
CA ILE A 748 6.04 16.61 -39.34
C ILE A 748 7.53 16.92 -39.55
N PHE A 749 8.33 16.85 -38.47
CA PHE A 749 9.76 17.16 -38.51
C PHE A 749 10.58 16.00 -39.05
N ASP A 750 10.19 14.76 -38.81
CA ASP A 750 10.76 13.59 -39.48
C ASP A 750 10.62 13.71 -40.99
N ILE A 751 9.42 14.04 -41.50
CA ILE A 751 9.14 14.23 -42.94
C ILE A 751 9.95 15.39 -43.51
N THR A 752 10.06 16.51 -42.79
CA THR A 752 10.91 17.62 -43.22
C THR A 752 12.38 17.24 -43.30
N THR A 753 12.86 16.43 -42.37
CA THR A 753 14.23 15.86 -42.35
C THR A 753 14.41 14.90 -43.54
N TYR A 754 13.44 14.03 -43.86
CA TYR A 754 13.50 13.16 -45.03
C TYR A 754 13.64 13.96 -46.34
N LEU A 755 12.80 14.99 -46.49
CA LEU A 755 12.86 15.85 -47.68
C LEU A 755 14.21 16.60 -47.75
N LEU A 756 14.68 17.14 -46.63
CA LEU A 756 15.97 17.83 -46.57
C LEU A 756 17.13 16.90 -46.92
N MET A 757 17.19 15.71 -46.29
CA MET A 757 18.26 14.75 -46.55
C MET A 757 18.20 14.26 -48.00
N TYR A 758 17.02 13.85 -48.48
CA TYR A 758 16.87 13.24 -49.80
C TYR A 758 17.11 14.21 -50.96
N PHE A 759 16.63 15.46 -50.86
CA PHE A 759 16.69 16.42 -51.98
C PHE A 759 17.83 17.46 -51.84
N VAL A 760 18.36 17.71 -50.65
CA VAL A 760 19.33 18.78 -50.43
C VAL A 760 20.66 18.28 -49.96
N ILE A 761 20.72 17.64 -48.78
CA ILE A 761 22.00 17.31 -48.12
C ILE A 761 22.72 16.16 -48.81
N CYS A 762 22.06 15.02 -49.00
CA CYS A 762 22.73 13.85 -49.62
C CYS A 762 23.15 14.15 -51.06
N PRO A 763 22.31 14.77 -51.93
CA PRO A 763 22.76 15.17 -53.26
C PRO A 763 23.93 16.14 -53.26
N ALA A 764 24.01 17.09 -52.34
CA ALA A 764 25.11 18.04 -52.22
C ALA A 764 26.43 17.40 -51.82
N VAL A 765 26.41 16.35 -51.02
CA VAL A 765 27.57 15.63 -50.55
C VAL A 765 28.04 14.60 -51.59
N VAL A 766 27.12 13.84 -52.18
CA VAL A 766 27.44 12.75 -53.11
C VAL A 766 27.60 13.21 -54.54
N GLY A 767 27.10 14.40 -54.88
CA GLY A 767 27.25 15.01 -56.20
C GLY A 767 26.19 14.66 -57.24
N GLY A 768 25.03 14.15 -56.82
CA GLY A 768 23.91 13.86 -57.74
C GLY A 768 22.64 13.33 -57.00
N SER A 769 21.51 13.32 -57.72
CA SER A 769 20.25 12.76 -57.20
C SER A 769 20.30 11.24 -57.12
N PHE A 770 19.59 10.59 -56.20
CA PHE A 770 19.62 9.15 -55.96
C PHE A 770 19.50 8.30 -57.23
N HIS A 771 18.67 8.71 -58.18
CA HIS A 771 18.42 7.95 -59.40
C HIS A 771 19.57 8.02 -60.42
N THR A 772 20.42 9.05 -60.35
CA THR A 772 21.55 9.29 -61.28
C THR A 772 22.89 8.74 -60.76
N LEU A 773 22.91 8.22 -59.51
CA LEU A 773 24.11 7.72 -58.84
C LEU A 773 24.44 6.27 -59.21
N ASP A 774 25.71 5.92 -59.19
CA ASP A 774 26.16 4.54 -59.27
C ASP A 774 25.92 3.77 -57.95
N SER A 775 26.18 2.46 -57.95
CA SER A 775 25.91 1.60 -56.79
C SER A 775 26.69 1.97 -55.56
N SER A 776 27.97 2.43 -55.70
CA SER A 776 28.84 2.81 -54.56
C SER A 776 28.39 4.16 -53.98
N GLN A 777 28.02 5.10 -54.82
CA GLN A 777 27.49 6.40 -54.42
C GLN A 777 26.09 6.29 -53.73
N ARG A 778 25.24 5.34 -54.16
CA ARG A 778 23.97 5.05 -53.51
C ARG A 778 24.14 4.55 -52.08
N VAL A 779 25.13 3.71 -51.82
CA VAL A 779 25.45 3.23 -50.47
C VAL A 779 25.82 4.40 -49.57
N ILE A 780 26.66 5.32 -50.04
CA ILE A 780 27.04 6.53 -49.29
C ILE A 780 25.81 7.44 -49.05
N PHE A 781 24.97 7.61 -50.07
CA PHE A 781 23.74 8.40 -49.97
C PHE A 781 22.79 7.85 -48.89
N ILE A 782 22.56 6.52 -48.89
CA ILE A 782 21.71 5.86 -47.91
C ILE A 782 22.30 5.97 -46.49
N ALA A 783 23.60 5.71 -46.30
CA ALA A 783 24.25 5.80 -45.02
C ALA A 783 24.21 7.23 -44.45
N LEU A 784 24.36 8.24 -45.27
CA LEU A 784 24.23 9.65 -44.89
C LEU A 784 22.78 10.00 -44.52
N PHE A 785 21.81 9.50 -45.30
CA PHE A 785 20.39 9.68 -45.03
C PHE A 785 20.00 9.07 -43.68
N HIS A 786 20.40 7.84 -43.42
CA HIS A 786 20.19 7.12 -42.15
C HIS A 786 20.80 7.89 -40.98
N ALA A 787 22.04 8.38 -41.10
CA ALA A 787 22.71 9.15 -40.06
C ALA A 787 21.95 10.45 -39.75
N GLY A 788 21.44 11.16 -40.76
CA GLY A 788 20.67 12.38 -40.61
C GLY A 788 19.37 12.15 -39.82
N TRP A 789 18.59 11.15 -40.22
CA TRP A 789 17.34 10.88 -39.50
C TRP A 789 17.59 10.28 -38.14
N PHE A 790 18.58 9.41 -37.97
CA PHE A 790 18.96 8.83 -36.66
C PHE A 790 19.26 9.93 -35.63
N VAL A 791 20.06 10.91 -35.99
CA VAL A 791 20.45 12.00 -35.08
C VAL A 791 19.26 12.93 -34.81
N GLU A 792 18.49 13.28 -35.81
CA GLU A 792 17.30 14.13 -35.65
C GLU A 792 16.25 13.47 -34.76
N SER A 793 15.91 12.21 -35.02
CA SER A 793 14.93 11.45 -34.25
C SER A 793 15.35 11.29 -32.80
N LEU A 794 16.65 11.05 -32.55
CA LEU A 794 17.17 10.99 -31.18
C LEU A 794 17.02 12.31 -30.42
N TRP A 795 17.32 13.44 -31.07
CA TRP A 795 17.19 14.76 -30.47
C TRP A 795 15.73 15.08 -30.15
N THR A 796 14.82 14.89 -31.10
CA THR A 796 13.42 15.19 -30.93
C THR A 796 12.75 14.32 -29.88
N GLN A 797 13.00 13.00 -29.90
CA GLN A 797 12.48 12.05 -28.89
C GLN A 797 12.98 12.33 -27.50
N THR A 798 14.28 12.67 -27.35
CA THR A 798 14.86 12.91 -26.02
C THR A 798 14.43 14.26 -25.46
N LEU A 799 14.38 15.31 -26.29
CA LEU A 799 14.00 16.65 -25.86
C LEU A 799 12.49 16.78 -25.60
N VAL A 800 11.64 15.97 -26.26
CA VAL A 800 10.20 16.00 -26.01
C VAL A 800 9.88 15.55 -24.58
N LEU A 801 10.70 14.71 -23.93
CA LEU A 801 10.55 14.36 -22.52
C LEU A 801 10.54 15.62 -21.66
N HIS A 802 11.40 16.60 -21.95
CA HIS A 802 11.42 17.88 -21.23
C HIS A 802 10.19 18.75 -21.53
N ALA A 803 9.63 18.64 -22.72
CA ALA A 803 8.43 19.42 -23.12
C ALA A 803 7.14 18.85 -22.53
N LEU A 804 6.99 17.52 -22.52
CA LEU A 804 5.76 16.83 -22.11
C LEU A 804 5.67 16.55 -20.60
N ARG A 805 6.77 16.70 -19.86
CA ARG A 805 6.80 16.50 -18.40
C ARG A 805 6.03 17.56 -17.60
N THR A 806 5.67 18.67 -18.19
CA THR A 806 5.10 19.85 -17.53
C THR A 806 4.11 20.57 -18.44
N PRO A 807 2.99 21.10 -17.91
CA PRO A 807 2.13 22.01 -18.66
C PRO A 807 2.79 23.38 -18.97
N LYS A 808 3.84 23.74 -18.24
CA LYS A 808 4.59 25.01 -18.36
C LYS A 808 5.55 25.01 -19.55
N VAL A 809 6.16 26.13 -19.83
CA VAL A 809 7.20 26.22 -20.88
C VAL A 809 8.48 25.55 -20.36
N PRO A 810 8.99 24.50 -21.06
CA PRO A 810 10.18 23.79 -20.62
C PRO A 810 11.40 24.70 -20.61
N PHE A 811 12.37 24.44 -19.73
CA PHE A 811 13.62 25.17 -19.53
C PHE A 811 13.47 26.63 -19.05
N ILE A 812 12.27 27.24 -19.15
CA ILE A 812 12.04 28.63 -18.73
C ILE A 812 11.20 28.67 -17.44
N GLN A 813 10.06 27.99 -17.41
CA GLN A 813 9.12 28.01 -16.29
C GLN A 813 9.19 26.76 -15.40
N SER A 814 9.60 25.62 -15.95
CA SER A 814 9.78 24.39 -15.23
C SER A 814 11.03 23.67 -15.70
N ASN A 815 11.99 23.46 -14.79
CA ASN A 815 13.25 22.78 -15.06
C ASN A 815 13.18 21.32 -14.59
N ALA A 816 13.72 20.42 -15.42
CA ALA A 816 13.95 19.04 -15.04
C ALA A 816 14.99 18.95 -13.92
N THR A 817 14.99 17.82 -13.19
CA THR A 817 16.04 17.54 -12.22
C THR A 817 17.40 17.42 -12.90
N PHE A 818 18.47 17.69 -12.14
CA PHE A 818 19.84 17.59 -12.66
C PHE A 818 20.15 16.19 -13.23
N ALA A 819 19.67 15.13 -12.58
CA ALA A 819 19.85 13.76 -13.05
C ALA A 819 19.21 13.56 -14.44
N MET A 820 17.97 14.02 -14.63
CA MET A 820 17.29 13.93 -15.91
C MET A 820 18.02 14.74 -16.98
N PHE A 821 18.44 15.96 -16.67
CA PHE A 821 19.18 16.81 -17.60
C PHE A 821 20.49 16.16 -18.05
N VAL A 822 21.28 15.61 -17.12
CA VAL A 822 22.57 14.97 -17.44
C VAL A 822 22.38 13.72 -18.29
N ILE A 823 21.44 12.83 -17.92
CA ILE A 823 21.26 11.56 -18.63
C ILE A 823 20.71 11.79 -20.04
N THR A 824 19.74 12.68 -20.22
CA THR A 824 19.21 13.02 -21.54
C THR A 824 20.26 13.71 -22.42
N THR A 825 21.04 14.64 -21.87
CA THR A 825 22.14 15.31 -22.60
C THR A 825 23.21 14.31 -23.00
N LEU A 826 23.58 13.38 -22.12
CA LEU A 826 24.55 12.32 -22.42
C LEU A 826 24.04 11.42 -23.56
N GLY A 827 22.76 11.01 -23.53
CA GLY A 827 22.14 10.25 -24.62
C GLY A 827 22.22 10.97 -25.96
N ILE A 828 21.91 12.27 -25.99
CA ILE A 828 22.03 13.13 -27.18
C ILE A 828 23.48 13.20 -27.68
N ILE A 829 24.45 13.39 -26.79
CA ILE A 829 25.87 13.43 -27.14
C ILE A 829 26.33 12.11 -27.75
N VAL A 830 26.03 10.99 -27.07
CA VAL A 830 26.42 9.64 -27.55
C VAL A 830 25.87 9.39 -28.95
N GLY A 831 24.56 9.63 -29.17
CA GLY A 831 23.95 9.41 -30.48
C GLY A 831 24.43 10.38 -31.56
N SER A 832 24.78 11.63 -31.19
CA SER A 832 25.32 12.63 -32.13
C SER A 832 26.76 12.33 -32.55
N VAL A 833 27.55 11.74 -31.68
CA VAL A 833 28.95 11.33 -31.95
C VAL A 833 29.01 9.99 -32.69
N LEU A 834 28.00 9.14 -32.54
CA LEU A 834 27.99 7.80 -33.11
C LEU A 834 28.32 7.74 -34.62
N PRO A 835 27.73 8.58 -35.52
CA PRO A 835 28.03 8.57 -36.95
C PRO A 835 29.53 8.88 -37.28
N PHE A 836 30.27 9.45 -36.36
CA PHE A 836 31.69 9.81 -36.53
C PHE A 836 32.63 8.73 -35.98
N THR A 837 32.13 7.63 -35.51
CA THR A 837 32.93 6.52 -34.95
C THR A 837 33.03 5.35 -35.93
N SER A 838 34.07 4.50 -35.77
CA SER A 838 34.16 3.23 -36.51
C SER A 838 32.97 2.32 -36.24
N PHE A 839 32.45 2.31 -35.00
CA PHE A 839 31.25 1.57 -34.63
C PHE A 839 29.98 2.09 -35.35
N GLY A 840 29.86 3.41 -35.52
CA GLY A 840 28.75 3.99 -36.31
C GLY A 840 28.83 3.62 -37.81
N ALA A 841 30.03 3.55 -38.36
CA ALA A 841 30.27 3.12 -39.74
C ALA A 841 29.82 1.65 -39.95
N GLU A 842 30.10 0.76 -39.02
CA GLU A 842 29.63 -0.62 -39.02
C GLU A 842 28.10 -0.73 -38.86
N LEU A 843 27.49 0.23 -38.19
CA LEU A 843 26.02 0.36 -38.13
C LEU A 843 25.42 0.93 -39.42
N GLY A 844 26.20 1.23 -40.44
CA GLY A 844 25.76 1.84 -41.69
C GLY A 844 25.45 3.33 -41.57
N LEU A 845 26.08 4.03 -40.64
CA LEU A 845 25.98 5.49 -40.48
C LEU A 845 27.24 6.19 -41.02
N MET A 846 27.10 7.39 -41.48
CA MET A 846 28.22 8.20 -41.98
C MET A 846 28.30 9.57 -41.29
N PRO A 847 29.50 10.20 -41.20
CA PRO A 847 29.66 11.53 -40.66
C PRO A 847 28.80 12.55 -41.37
N LEU A 848 28.09 13.33 -40.60
CA LEU A 848 27.18 14.37 -41.10
C LEU A 848 27.96 15.65 -41.42
N PRO A 849 27.63 16.36 -42.52
CA PRO A 849 28.27 17.61 -42.89
C PRO A 849 27.92 18.76 -41.92
N GLY A 850 28.82 19.75 -41.81
CA GLY A 850 28.64 20.85 -40.84
C GLY A 850 27.37 21.69 -40.99
N ASN A 851 26.85 21.84 -42.25
CA ASN A 851 25.60 22.53 -42.52
C ASN A 851 24.35 21.80 -41.99
N TYR A 852 24.40 20.46 -41.82
CA TYR A 852 23.30 19.67 -41.20
C TYR A 852 22.99 20.17 -39.82
N TRP A 853 23.96 20.49 -39.00
CA TRP A 853 23.77 20.91 -37.60
C TRP A 853 22.96 22.19 -37.47
N LEU A 854 23.08 23.14 -38.40
CA LEU A 854 22.26 24.35 -38.43
C LEU A 854 20.78 24.00 -38.64
N TRP A 855 20.51 23.08 -39.59
CA TRP A 855 19.17 22.58 -39.86
C TRP A 855 18.61 21.80 -38.65
N LEU A 856 19.41 20.96 -38.04
CA LEU A 856 19.00 20.22 -36.85
C LEU A 856 18.57 21.16 -35.72
N PHE A 857 19.36 22.18 -35.42
CA PHE A 857 19.00 23.16 -34.40
C PHE A 857 17.72 23.91 -34.74
N ALA A 858 17.54 24.33 -35.98
CA ALA A 858 16.33 24.99 -36.43
C ALA A 858 15.10 24.08 -36.33
N THR A 859 15.22 22.81 -36.72
CA THR A 859 14.21 21.77 -36.62
C THR A 859 13.80 21.53 -35.18
N VAL A 860 14.76 21.36 -34.26
CA VAL A 860 14.51 21.14 -32.86
C VAL A 860 13.80 22.32 -32.18
N ILE A 861 14.20 23.56 -32.50
CA ILE A 861 13.55 24.76 -31.94
C ILE A 861 12.09 24.86 -32.48
N ALA A 862 11.88 24.63 -33.77
CA ALA A 862 10.54 24.63 -34.38
C ALA A 862 9.65 23.51 -33.80
N TYR A 863 10.22 22.31 -33.56
CA TYR A 863 9.56 21.17 -32.93
C TYR A 863 9.10 21.52 -31.50
N LEU A 864 9.99 22.01 -30.65
CA LEU A 864 9.66 22.39 -29.27
C LEU A 864 8.61 23.53 -29.24
N ALA A 865 8.64 24.46 -30.19
CA ALA A 865 7.63 25.50 -30.33
C ALA A 865 6.25 24.92 -30.72
N LEU A 866 6.22 23.98 -31.69
CA LEU A 866 4.98 23.32 -32.12
C LEU A 866 4.42 22.44 -30.99
N VAL A 867 5.23 21.62 -30.35
CA VAL A 867 4.79 20.81 -29.19
C VAL A 867 4.21 21.70 -28.08
N THR A 868 4.82 22.85 -27.81
CA THR A 868 4.32 23.80 -26.81
C THR A 868 2.97 24.41 -27.22
N ALA A 869 2.76 24.69 -28.52
CA ALA A 869 1.49 25.18 -29.06
C ALA A 869 0.39 24.10 -28.98
N VAL A 870 0.71 22.85 -29.41
CA VAL A 870 -0.22 21.71 -29.35
C VAL A 870 -0.57 21.40 -27.88
N LYS A 871 0.39 21.47 -26.98
CA LYS A 871 0.18 21.32 -25.54
C LYS A 871 -0.86 22.32 -24.99
N LYS A 872 -0.76 23.58 -25.37
CA LYS A 872 -1.76 24.59 -24.96
C LYS A 872 -3.17 24.28 -25.50
N ILE A 873 -3.27 23.76 -26.72
CA ILE A 873 -4.55 23.36 -27.34
C ILE A 873 -5.10 22.14 -26.59
N TYR A 874 -4.24 21.15 -26.31
CA TYR A 874 -4.61 19.93 -25.58
C TYR A 874 -5.15 20.26 -24.19
N ILE A 875 -4.41 21.08 -23.41
CA ILE A 875 -4.82 21.50 -22.05
C ILE A 875 -6.14 22.28 -22.08
N ARG A 876 -6.37 23.14 -23.08
CA ARG A 876 -7.65 23.87 -23.22
C ARG A 876 -8.83 22.94 -23.49
N ARG A 877 -8.60 21.79 -24.16
CA ARG A 877 -9.66 20.84 -24.51
C ARG A 877 -9.96 19.85 -23.41
N PHE A 878 -8.91 19.32 -22.79
CA PHE A 878 -8.99 18.21 -21.81
C PHE A 878 -8.81 18.67 -20.37
N GLN A 879 -8.49 19.94 -20.13
CA GLN A 879 -8.24 20.59 -18.83
C GLN A 879 -7.03 20.02 -18.06
N GLU A 880 -6.33 19.02 -18.59
CA GLU A 880 -5.15 18.39 -18.00
C GLU A 880 -4.11 18.05 -19.08
N LEU A 881 -2.85 17.88 -18.67
CA LEU A 881 -1.79 17.35 -19.52
C LEU A 881 -1.43 15.90 -19.13
N LEU A 882 -1.20 15.65 -17.82
CA LEU A 882 -0.70 14.39 -17.27
C LEU A 882 -1.80 13.62 -16.54
#